data_1e69b2401db69979b787cf9355eacbac
#
_entry.id   1e69b2401db69979b787cf9355eacbac
#
_cell.length_a   1.000
_cell.length_b   1.000
_cell.length_c   1.000
_cell.angle_alpha   90.00
_cell.angle_beta   90.00
_cell.angle_gamma   90.00
#
_symmetry.space_group_name_H-M   'P 1'
#
loop_
_entity.id
_entity.type
_entity.pdbx_description
1 polymer ?
#
loop_
_entity_poly.entity_id
_entity_poly.type
_entity_poly.pdbx_seq_one_letter_code
_entity_poly.pdbx_strand_id
1 'polypeptide(L)'
;MVRAIRPIFAGENVELRIRKEDMNNRKKILLLAIAFVAALSGGNGMRAQAAEWNPKANPEAVVRSGYARFTVLTPEMIRIQYSDRDQFEDRATFAIVNRQLPVPSFTTEERDGWLVVKTEALTLQYKIGGRIASDAAASADVLNISFNLNGRRVMWYPGKDDAMNLKGTTRTLDGQIGDNKRAELENGLLSRAGWSIIDESPRTKRGDGSTSFAFDGDVDGMPWVAEPVDKDAIDWYFLGYGHQYKKALGDFTKVAGRQPMPPLYVLGYWYSKYQRYTSDEFMEIVNDVKRNQIPMDVMIFDMDWHTEGWTGWTWDRTAIPDPEGLIDWMHGNGLKVALNLHPADGVDDDEDYFQELRSDMGLDSTVKRVPWNLSDGKFYHNMFNRIIRARERQGVDFWWIDWQQNLTSKYMDGLGETFWCNHVFYNDMRLNRKDHRPLIFHRWGGLGSHRYPIGFSGDSFTTYGTLAWQPYFTATASNVGFGYWGHDLGGHQQYDGNNPELYLRWMQYGVFTPIFRTHATNWEGIERRIWKYENFPLLLETVKLRYALMPYIYTACRQAYDTGVSLCRPLYYDWPEESNAYQFEDEYMFGDDILVAPVVTPTGDDGKAQRRNWLPEGRWFDVCRNTVVEGNRVFTDSYTQEETPYFFRAGAVIVNNPPMLNLNTRPDRLILKVVPGGNGSATLYEDEGDTQGYQQGVFTTTRLVHEGNTLTIEPRQGQFPGMLQQRAYTVEFLATDRPQAVSVNGKKLTNGAWGYNEQSRTVTVYVPATPCEQRIKVELL
;
A
#
# COMPACT_ATOMS: atom_id res chain seq x y z
N MET A 1 -61.78 -13.02 -15.64
CA MET A 1 -62.40 -13.88 -16.67
C MET A 1 -61.44 -15.02 -16.94
N VAL A 2 -61.93 -16.22 -16.54
CA VAL A 2 -61.26 -17.52 -16.68
C VAL A 2 -61.48 -18.04 -18.09
N ARG A 3 -60.43 -18.64 -18.69
CA ARG A 3 -60.68 -19.83 -19.55
C ARG A 3 -59.40 -20.64 -19.69
N ALA A 4 -59.48 -21.84 -19.16
CA ALA A 4 -58.61 -22.97 -19.33
C ALA A 4 -58.83 -23.65 -20.69
N ILE A 5 -57.80 -24.28 -21.23
CA ILE A 5 -57.90 -25.40 -22.14
C ILE A 5 -56.95 -26.52 -21.73
N ARG A 6 -57.47 -27.67 -21.49
CA ARG A 6 -56.83 -28.99 -21.30
C ARG A 6 -57.13 -29.88 -22.53
N PRO A 7 -56.68 -31.14 -22.60
CA PRO A 7 -55.52 -31.65 -23.37
C PRO A 7 -55.99 -32.75 -24.36
N ILE A 8 -55.08 -33.29 -25.19
CA ILE A 8 -55.34 -34.58 -25.91
C ILE A 8 -54.06 -35.46 -25.84
N PHE A 9 -54.36 -36.73 -25.61
CA PHE A 9 -53.50 -37.89 -25.33
C PHE A 9 -52.84 -38.54 -26.57
N ALA A 10 -51.75 -39.24 -26.38
CA ALA A 10 -51.47 -40.69 -26.47
C ALA A 10 -49.99 -40.90 -26.71
N GLY A 11 -49.23 -41.54 -25.92
CA GLY A 11 -49.08 -42.94 -25.67
C GLY A 11 -47.86 -43.51 -26.40
N GLU A 12 -46.81 -43.81 -25.62
CA GLU A 12 -45.99 -45.02 -25.84
C GLU A 12 -44.98 -45.17 -24.69
N ASN A 13 -44.97 -46.39 -24.11
CA ASN A 13 -44.09 -46.80 -23.03
C ASN A 13 -42.66 -46.99 -23.51
N VAL A 14 -41.69 -46.31 -22.90
CA VAL A 14 -40.25 -46.72 -22.89
C VAL A 14 -39.79 -46.80 -21.48
N GLU A 15 -39.59 -48.01 -20.96
CA GLU A 15 -38.88 -48.29 -19.72
C GLU A 15 -37.42 -47.89 -19.83
N LEU A 16 -37.01 -46.83 -19.15
CA LEU A 16 -35.62 -46.46 -18.97
C LEU A 16 -35.17 -46.94 -17.58
N ARG A 17 -34.34 -47.98 -17.56
CA ARG A 17 -33.56 -48.41 -16.37
C ARG A 17 -32.58 -47.28 -16.00
N ILE A 18 -32.96 -46.47 -15.01
CA ILE A 18 -32.06 -45.46 -14.40
C ILE A 18 -31.15 -46.21 -13.41
N ARG A 19 -29.85 -46.19 -13.67
CA ARG A 19 -28.81 -46.73 -12.74
C ARG A 19 -28.75 -45.88 -11.46
N LYS A 20 -28.59 -46.53 -10.34
CA LYS A 20 -28.48 -45.91 -8.99
C LYS A 20 -27.38 -44.84 -8.85
N GLU A 21 -26.46 -44.78 -9.76
CA GLU A 21 -25.37 -43.75 -9.74
C GLU A 21 -25.84 -42.35 -10.11
N ASP A 22 -26.86 -42.21 -10.94
CA ASP A 22 -27.39 -40.90 -11.36
C ASP A 22 -28.22 -40.20 -10.26
N MET A 23 -28.79 -40.95 -9.35
CA MET A 23 -29.55 -40.37 -8.22
C MET A 23 -28.67 -39.77 -7.14
N ASN A 24 -27.44 -40.27 -6.95
CA ASN A 24 -26.50 -39.71 -5.98
C ASN A 24 -25.86 -38.41 -6.47
N ASN A 25 -25.61 -38.26 -7.76
CA ASN A 25 -25.10 -37.02 -8.34
C ASN A 25 -26.16 -35.91 -8.38
N ARG A 26 -27.39 -36.23 -8.64
CA ARG A 26 -28.53 -35.24 -8.57
C ARG A 26 -28.80 -34.77 -7.13
N LYS A 27 -28.67 -35.66 -6.11
CA LYS A 27 -28.76 -35.26 -4.71
C LYS A 27 -27.59 -34.40 -4.27
N LYS A 28 -26.39 -34.64 -4.75
CA LYS A 28 -25.21 -33.76 -4.47
C LYS A 28 -25.33 -32.40 -5.13
N ILE A 29 -25.83 -32.33 -6.36
CA ILE A 29 -26.07 -31.07 -7.06
C ILE A 29 -27.21 -30.27 -6.42
N LEU A 30 -28.28 -30.97 -5.95
CA LEU A 30 -29.41 -30.31 -5.25
C LEU A 30 -28.97 -29.83 -3.84
N LEU A 31 -28.15 -30.56 -3.13
CA LEU A 31 -27.57 -30.15 -1.85
C LEU A 31 -26.57 -28.98 -2.00
N LEU A 32 -25.81 -28.93 -3.07
CA LEU A 32 -24.93 -27.79 -3.40
C LEU A 32 -25.77 -26.55 -3.83
N ALA A 33 -26.85 -26.74 -4.56
CA ALA A 33 -27.77 -25.66 -4.94
C ALA A 33 -28.54 -25.11 -3.72
N ILE A 34 -28.95 -25.97 -2.78
CA ILE A 34 -29.62 -25.55 -1.54
C ILE A 34 -28.65 -24.84 -0.59
N ALA A 35 -27.37 -25.26 -0.54
CA ALA A 35 -26.33 -24.56 0.21
C ALA A 35 -26.01 -23.19 -0.39
N PHE A 36 -26.09 -23.06 -1.72
CA PHE A 36 -25.87 -21.79 -2.41
C PHE A 36 -27.05 -20.81 -2.27
N VAL A 37 -28.28 -21.30 -2.22
CA VAL A 37 -29.48 -20.47 -2.00
C VAL A 37 -29.68 -20.11 -0.53
N ALA A 38 -29.24 -20.94 0.42
CA ALA A 38 -29.24 -20.60 1.84
C ALA A 38 -28.17 -19.55 2.21
N ALA A 39 -27.12 -19.41 1.41
CA ALA A 39 -26.13 -18.33 1.54
C ALA A 39 -26.63 -16.97 1.00
N LEU A 40 -27.70 -16.95 0.19
CA LEU A 40 -28.24 -15.73 -0.42
C LEU A 40 -29.48 -15.16 0.30
N SER A 41 -30.02 -15.84 1.33
CA SER A 41 -31.25 -15.40 2.02
C SER A 41 -31.06 -15.02 3.50
N GLY A 42 -29.85 -14.92 3.98
CA GLY A 42 -29.54 -14.42 5.33
C GLY A 42 -29.19 -12.93 5.28
N GLY A 43 -30.12 -12.06 5.68
CA GLY A 43 -29.84 -10.64 5.89
C GLY A 43 -28.70 -10.41 6.90
N ASN A 44 -27.48 -10.27 6.40
CA ASN A 44 -26.28 -9.94 7.17
C ASN A 44 -25.41 -8.94 6.40
N GLY A 45 -25.98 -7.80 6.03
CA GLY A 45 -25.25 -6.70 5.38
C GLY A 45 -24.34 -5.88 6.32
N MET A 46 -24.24 -6.21 7.62
CA MET A 46 -23.48 -5.41 8.60
C MET A 46 -22.30 -6.13 9.26
N ARG A 47 -21.93 -7.34 8.85
CA ARG A 47 -20.83 -8.11 9.49
C ARG A 47 -19.61 -8.36 8.61
N ALA A 48 -19.50 -7.77 7.43
CA ALA A 48 -18.48 -8.18 6.47
C ALA A 48 -17.01 -7.97 6.94
N GLN A 49 -16.71 -6.96 7.74
CA GLN A 49 -15.33 -6.74 8.20
C GLN A 49 -15.05 -7.29 9.61
N ALA A 50 -16.05 -7.36 10.49
CA ALA A 50 -15.92 -8.10 11.74
C ALA A 50 -15.72 -9.62 11.50
N ALA A 51 -16.07 -10.13 10.32
CA ALA A 51 -15.82 -11.51 9.91
C ALA A 51 -14.35 -11.75 9.44
N GLU A 52 -13.62 -10.70 9.06
CA GLU A 52 -12.19 -10.82 8.72
C GLU A 52 -11.28 -10.85 9.95
N TRP A 53 -11.71 -10.31 11.09
CA TRP A 53 -10.94 -10.33 12.32
C TRP A 53 -11.33 -11.54 13.16
N ASN A 54 -10.45 -12.51 13.23
CA ASN A 54 -10.59 -13.65 14.13
C ASN A 54 -9.40 -13.71 15.09
N PRO A 55 -9.43 -12.88 16.16
CA PRO A 55 -8.29 -12.68 17.03
C PRO A 55 -7.99 -13.87 17.93
N LYS A 56 -8.95 -14.77 18.14
CA LYS A 56 -8.76 -15.94 19.00
C LYS A 56 -8.07 -17.07 18.24
N ALA A 57 -6.91 -17.49 18.74
CA ALA A 57 -6.14 -18.58 18.14
C ALA A 57 -6.89 -19.92 18.18
N ASN A 58 -6.55 -20.83 17.25
CA ASN A 58 -7.01 -22.21 17.32
C ASN A 58 -6.48 -22.86 18.63
N PRO A 59 -7.34 -23.43 19.47
CA PRO A 59 -6.91 -24.05 20.72
C PRO A 59 -5.81 -25.13 20.57
N GLU A 60 -5.78 -25.84 19.44
CA GLU A 60 -4.76 -26.85 19.14
C GLU A 60 -3.36 -26.23 18.89
N ALA A 61 -3.29 -24.94 18.59
CA ALA A 61 -2.03 -24.22 18.43
C ALA A 61 -1.47 -23.68 19.76
N VAL A 62 -2.25 -23.80 20.87
CA VAL A 62 -1.93 -23.16 22.16
C VAL A 62 -1.31 -24.19 23.13
N VAL A 63 -0.13 -23.86 23.62
CA VAL A 63 0.60 -24.66 24.65
C VAL A 63 0.69 -23.82 25.92
N ARG A 64 0.22 -24.34 27.03
CA ARG A 64 0.26 -23.66 28.34
C ARG A 64 1.23 -24.37 29.31
N SER A 65 1.94 -23.57 30.10
CA SER A 65 2.78 -24.06 31.20
C SER A 65 2.77 -23.02 32.32
N GLY A 66 1.92 -23.27 33.34
CA GLY A 66 1.70 -22.31 34.42
C GLY A 66 1.21 -20.95 33.91
N TYR A 67 1.91 -19.92 34.27
CA TYR A 67 1.64 -18.53 33.88
C TYR A 67 2.16 -18.13 32.47
N ALA A 68 2.76 -19.07 31.74
CA ALA A 68 3.19 -18.87 30.37
C ALA A 68 2.24 -19.53 29.38
N ARG A 69 2.03 -18.86 28.24
CA ARG A 69 1.24 -19.36 27.12
C ARG A 69 2.01 -19.13 25.83
N PHE A 70 2.15 -20.18 25.02
CA PHE A 70 2.79 -20.16 23.73
C PHE A 70 1.76 -20.51 22.66
N THR A 71 1.68 -19.73 21.58
CA THR A 71 0.78 -20.01 20.46
C THR A 71 1.59 -20.13 19.18
N VAL A 72 1.57 -21.31 18.56
CA VAL A 72 2.29 -21.58 17.31
C VAL A 72 1.41 -21.13 16.15
N LEU A 73 1.72 -19.97 15.55
CA LEU A 73 0.92 -19.35 14.48
C LEU A 73 1.36 -19.82 13.09
N THR A 74 2.68 -19.92 12.87
CA THR A 74 3.29 -20.55 11.69
C THR A 74 4.51 -21.35 12.14
N PRO A 75 5.15 -22.15 11.29
CA PRO A 75 6.40 -22.82 11.68
C PRO A 75 7.49 -21.84 12.16
N GLU A 76 7.46 -20.57 11.68
CA GLU A 76 8.45 -19.55 12.00
C GLU A 76 7.94 -18.44 12.95
N MET A 77 6.64 -18.48 13.34
CA MET A 77 6.05 -17.45 14.20
C MET A 77 5.40 -18.06 15.44
N ILE A 78 5.88 -17.66 16.62
CA ILE A 78 5.32 -18.10 17.90
C ILE A 78 4.97 -16.86 18.74
N ARG A 79 3.71 -16.77 19.20
CA ARG A 79 3.31 -15.81 20.23
C ARG A 79 3.73 -16.31 21.61
N ILE A 80 4.29 -15.46 22.41
CA ILE A 80 4.81 -15.73 23.75
C ILE A 80 4.09 -14.80 24.71
N GLN A 81 3.36 -15.36 25.67
CA GLN A 81 2.66 -14.57 26.67
C GLN A 81 3.02 -15.05 28.07
N TYR A 82 3.08 -14.08 29.00
CA TYR A 82 3.26 -14.35 30.42
C TYR A 82 2.44 -13.37 31.24
N SER A 83 1.68 -13.88 32.23
CA SER A 83 0.88 -13.07 33.13
C SER A 83 0.85 -13.70 34.52
N ASP A 84 1.34 -12.99 35.53
CA ASP A 84 1.27 -13.43 36.94
C ASP A 84 -0.17 -13.57 37.45
N ARG A 85 -1.16 -13.01 36.71
CA ARG A 85 -2.60 -13.08 36.99
C ARG A 85 -3.33 -14.14 36.19
N ASP A 86 -2.64 -14.90 35.35
CA ASP A 86 -3.21 -15.86 34.39
C ASP A 86 -4.27 -15.25 33.43
N GLN A 87 -4.08 -14.00 33.08
CA GLN A 87 -4.95 -13.24 32.17
C GLN A 87 -4.22 -12.94 30.87
N PHE A 88 -4.77 -13.40 29.76
CA PHE A 88 -4.15 -13.31 28.45
C PHE A 88 -5.07 -12.58 27.46
N GLU A 89 -4.52 -11.66 26.69
CA GLU A 89 -5.27 -10.94 25.66
C GLU A 89 -5.60 -11.86 24.49
N ASP A 90 -6.88 -12.09 24.23
CA ASP A 90 -7.39 -12.87 23.10
C ASP A 90 -8.22 -12.03 22.12
N ARG A 91 -8.47 -10.74 22.44
CA ARG A 91 -9.11 -9.80 21.52
C ARG A 91 -8.12 -9.35 20.45
N ALA A 92 -8.63 -8.74 19.38
CA ALA A 92 -7.79 -8.02 18.41
C ALA A 92 -7.03 -6.89 19.11
N THR A 93 -5.78 -6.67 18.70
CA THR A 93 -4.93 -5.58 19.16
C THR A 93 -4.59 -4.65 18.02
N PHE A 94 -3.98 -3.51 18.31
CA PHE A 94 -3.65 -2.52 17.27
C PHE A 94 -2.77 -3.10 16.16
N ALA A 95 -1.79 -3.95 16.47
CA ALA A 95 -0.97 -4.59 15.45
C ALA A 95 -1.60 -5.89 14.92
N ILE A 96 -2.18 -6.74 15.77
CA ILE A 96 -2.58 -8.11 15.43
C ILE A 96 -4.10 -8.30 15.57
N VAL A 97 -4.76 -8.56 14.46
CA VAL A 97 -6.23 -8.67 14.39
C VAL A 97 -6.73 -10.08 14.11
N ASN A 98 -5.85 -11.00 13.72
CA ASN A 98 -6.23 -12.36 13.37
C ASN A 98 -5.19 -13.36 13.90
N ARG A 99 -5.66 -14.36 14.66
CA ARG A 99 -4.81 -15.46 15.17
C ARG A 99 -5.41 -16.84 14.84
N GLN A 100 -6.59 -16.89 14.23
CA GLN A 100 -7.25 -18.11 13.75
C GLN A 100 -6.60 -18.56 12.44
N LEU A 101 -5.42 -19.16 12.55
CA LEU A 101 -4.69 -19.71 11.40
C LEU A 101 -4.79 -21.25 11.38
N PRO A 102 -4.53 -21.88 10.22
CA PRO A 102 -4.30 -23.32 10.17
C PRO A 102 -3.17 -23.70 11.13
N VAL A 103 -3.39 -24.74 11.95
CA VAL A 103 -2.39 -25.18 12.94
C VAL A 103 -1.21 -25.82 12.21
N PRO A 104 0.02 -25.29 12.35
CA PRO A 104 1.19 -25.93 11.77
C PRO A 104 1.56 -27.20 12.53
N SER A 105 2.31 -28.10 11.90
CA SER A 105 2.84 -29.28 12.60
C SER A 105 3.89 -28.86 13.63
N PHE A 106 3.71 -29.29 14.88
CA PHE A 106 4.70 -29.10 15.94
C PHE A 106 4.60 -30.20 16.99
N THR A 107 5.61 -30.35 17.83
CA THR A 107 5.65 -31.28 18.94
C THR A 107 5.94 -30.56 20.25
N THR A 108 5.44 -31.12 21.35
CA THR A 108 5.72 -30.66 22.72
C THR A 108 6.32 -31.80 23.55
N GLU A 109 7.35 -31.50 24.33
CA GLU A 109 7.99 -32.44 25.25
C GLU A 109 8.34 -31.69 26.54
N GLU A 110 8.06 -32.32 27.68
CA GLU A 110 8.59 -31.88 28.97
C GLU A 110 9.77 -32.78 29.37
N ARG A 111 10.95 -32.17 29.50
CA ARG A 111 12.19 -32.88 29.80
C ARG A 111 13.10 -32.03 30.68
N ASP A 112 13.63 -32.63 31.75
CA ASP A 112 14.60 -32.06 32.68
C ASP A 112 14.15 -30.68 33.24
N GLY A 113 12.83 -30.50 33.45
CA GLY A 113 12.24 -29.27 33.95
C GLY A 113 12.06 -28.17 32.87
N TRP A 114 12.19 -28.53 31.59
CA TRP A 114 11.95 -27.67 30.45
C TRP A 114 10.73 -28.14 29.63
N LEU A 115 9.90 -27.20 29.23
CA LEU A 115 8.96 -27.39 28.14
C LEU A 115 9.68 -27.09 26.84
N VAL A 116 9.67 -28.01 25.89
CA VAL A 116 10.23 -27.86 24.55
C VAL A 116 9.08 -27.87 23.56
N VAL A 117 8.95 -26.79 22.78
CA VAL A 117 8.02 -26.69 21.62
C VAL A 117 8.85 -26.64 20.35
N LYS A 118 8.66 -27.63 19.47
CA LYS A 118 9.44 -27.76 18.26
C LYS A 118 8.55 -27.75 17.03
N THR A 119 8.77 -26.78 16.14
CA THR A 119 8.19 -26.71 14.80
C THR A 119 9.20 -27.23 13.76
N GLU A 120 8.85 -27.16 12.51
CA GLU A 120 9.77 -27.40 11.39
C GLU A 120 10.95 -26.39 11.39
N ALA A 121 10.70 -25.13 11.75
CA ALA A 121 11.67 -24.05 11.69
C ALA A 121 12.35 -23.73 13.03
N LEU A 122 11.63 -23.84 14.15
CA LEU A 122 12.03 -23.31 15.45
C LEU A 122 12.06 -24.39 16.54
N THR A 123 12.91 -24.17 17.54
CA THR A 123 12.85 -24.88 18.82
C THR A 123 12.79 -23.85 19.95
N LEU A 124 11.63 -23.75 20.60
CA LEU A 124 11.43 -22.96 21.82
C LEU A 124 11.67 -23.84 23.04
N GLN A 125 12.43 -23.33 24.02
CA GLN A 125 12.65 -23.96 25.33
C GLN A 125 12.24 -22.97 26.42
N TYR A 126 11.36 -23.41 27.29
CA TYR A 126 10.89 -22.64 28.45
C TYR A 126 11.09 -23.44 29.75
N LYS A 127 11.74 -22.81 30.73
CA LYS A 127 11.92 -23.38 32.08
C LYS A 127 10.58 -23.41 32.80
N ILE A 128 10.05 -24.59 33.06
CA ILE A 128 8.73 -24.77 33.69
C ILE A 128 8.68 -24.00 35.01
N GLY A 129 7.69 -23.11 35.14
CA GLY A 129 7.53 -22.25 36.31
C GLY A 129 8.47 -21.04 36.36
N GLY A 130 9.33 -20.86 35.35
CA GLY A 130 10.19 -19.66 35.23
C GLY A 130 9.39 -18.38 34.90
N ARG A 131 9.80 -17.23 35.45
CA ARG A 131 9.20 -15.95 35.15
C ARG A 131 9.82 -15.39 33.86
N ILE A 132 9.00 -15.15 32.85
CA ILE A 132 9.42 -14.42 31.65
C ILE A 132 9.43 -12.92 31.97
N ALA A 133 10.54 -12.25 31.68
CA ALA A 133 10.73 -10.84 31.95
C ALA A 133 11.36 -10.13 30.74
N SER A 134 11.10 -8.83 30.63
CA SER A 134 11.68 -7.93 29.61
C SER A 134 12.79 -7.01 30.18
N ASP A 135 13.01 -7.08 31.48
CA ASP A 135 13.97 -6.27 32.22
C ASP A 135 15.30 -7.01 32.52
N ALA A 136 16.08 -6.52 33.47
CA ALA A 136 17.34 -7.13 33.91
C ALA A 136 17.24 -8.59 34.40
N ALA A 137 16.02 -9.09 34.68
CA ALA A 137 15.77 -10.48 35.01
C ALA A 137 15.57 -11.37 33.76
N ALA A 138 15.58 -10.81 32.57
CA ALA A 138 15.50 -11.54 31.30
C ALA A 138 16.72 -12.48 31.14
N SER A 139 16.46 -13.74 30.79
CA SER A 139 17.52 -14.77 30.76
C SER A 139 17.21 -15.88 29.75
N ALA A 140 18.25 -16.31 29.05
CA ALA A 140 18.25 -17.50 28.22
C ALA A 140 18.00 -18.80 29.04
N ASP A 141 18.26 -18.76 30.36
CA ASP A 141 18.02 -19.89 31.29
C ASP A 141 16.53 -20.04 31.65
N VAL A 142 15.69 -19.06 31.27
CA VAL A 142 14.22 -19.12 31.45
C VAL A 142 13.51 -19.37 30.13
N LEU A 143 13.90 -18.67 29.06
CA LEU A 143 13.29 -18.79 27.74
C LEU A 143 14.33 -18.60 26.67
N ASN A 144 14.37 -19.51 25.71
CA ASN A 144 15.17 -19.30 24.50
C ASN A 144 14.47 -19.93 23.28
N ILE A 145 14.76 -19.38 22.10
CA ILE A 145 14.34 -19.93 20.83
C ILE A 145 15.55 -20.08 19.93
N SER A 146 15.74 -21.27 19.36
CA SER A 146 16.83 -21.53 18.43
C SER A 146 16.30 -22.00 17.07
N PHE A 147 17.04 -21.62 16.01
CA PHE A 147 16.75 -21.97 14.63
C PHE A 147 18.05 -22.03 13.82
N ASN A 148 17.94 -22.51 12.57
CA ASN A 148 19.08 -22.55 11.65
C ASN A 148 19.02 -21.34 10.69
N LEU A 149 20.13 -20.62 10.58
CA LEU A 149 20.35 -19.57 9.59
C LEU A 149 21.57 -19.93 8.76
N ASN A 150 21.36 -20.32 7.50
CA ASN A 150 22.45 -20.66 6.56
C ASN A 150 23.45 -21.68 7.14
N GLY A 151 22.96 -22.73 7.79
CA GLY A 151 23.79 -23.78 8.39
C GLY A 151 24.35 -23.43 9.78
N ARG A 152 24.08 -22.26 10.31
CA ARG A 152 24.50 -21.83 11.66
C ARG A 152 23.31 -21.85 12.60
N ARG A 153 23.49 -22.39 13.80
CA ARG A 153 22.49 -22.30 14.87
C ARG A 153 22.50 -20.87 15.44
N VAL A 154 21.38 -20.22 15.37
CA VAL A 154 21.09 -18.91 16.00
C VAL A 154 20.21 -19.16 17.23
N MET A 155 20.45 -18.40 18.30
CA MET A 155 19.62 -18.41 19.50
C MET A 155 19.18 -16.99 19.84
N TRP A 156 17.89 -16.85 20.08
CA TRP A 156 17.27 -15.68 20.68
C TRP A 156 16.86 -15.99 22.13
N TYR A 157 16.87 -14.97 22.97
CA TYR A 157 16.36 -14.99 24.34
C TYR A 157 15.86 -13.60 24.72
N PRO A 158 14.97 -13.44 25.72
CA PRO A 158 14.53 -12.13 26.20
C PRO A 158 15.70 -11.21 26.57
N GLY A 159 15.60 -9.94 26.19
CA GLY A 159 16.66 -8.94 26.41
C GLY A 159 17.79 -8.95 25.40
N LYS A 160 17.80 -9.89 24.43
CA LYS A 160 18.79 -9.87 23.35
C LYS A 160 18.48 -8.74 22.36
N ASP A 161 19.47 -7.86 22.15
CA ASP A 161 19.36 -6.77 21.18
C ASP A 161 19.43 -7.26 19.72
N ASP A 162 18.63 -6.67 18.84
CA ASP A 162 18.67 -6.87 17.38
C ASP A 162 19.44 -5.74 16.69
N ALA A 163 20.76 -5.71 16.88
CA ALA A 163 21.64 -4.73 16.23
C ALA A 163 21.67 -4.84 14.68
N MET A 164 21.07 -5.89 14.11
CA MET A 164 21.04 -6.14 12.67
C MET A 164 19.63 -5.95 12.08
N ASN A 165 18.73 -5.32 12.83
CA ASN A 165 17.38 -5.02 12.35
C ASN A 165 17.42 -4.11 11.12
N LEU A 166 16.64 -4.46 10.10
CA LEU A 166 16.58 -3.75 8.81
C LEU A 166 15.68 -2.51 8.86
N LYS A 167 15.19 -2.16 10.04
CA LYS A 167 14.36 -1.00 10.31
C LYS A 167 13.01 -1.04 9.58
N GLY A 168 12.18 -0.09 9.90
CA GLY A 168 10.85 0.12 9.34
C GLY A 168 10.71 1.55 8.83
N THR A 169 9.91 2.32 9.52
CA THR A 169 9.65 3.72 9.16
C THR A 169 9.57 4.58 10.43
N THR A 170 9.23 5.85 10.27
CA THR A 170 9.03 6.79 11.37
C THR A 170 7.79 7.64 11.09
N ARG A 171 7.27 8.28 12.13
CA ARG A 171 6.08 9.11 12.04
C ARG A 171 6.26 10.27 11.06
N THR A 172 7.42 10.91 11.06
CA THR A 172 7.68 12.12 10.29
C THR A 172 9.15 12.34 10.03
N LEU A 173 9.45 13.02 8.91
CA LEU A 173 10.76 13.56 8.57
C LEU A 173 10.87 15.06 8.91
N ASP A 174 9.90 15.65 9.61
CA ASP A 174 9.87 17.09 9.90
C ASP A 174 11.20 17.59 10.47
N GLY A 175 11.71 18.64 9.86
CA GLY A 175 12.99 19.21 10.26
C GLY A 175 14.22 18.35 9.98
N GLN A 176 14.12 17.30 9.19
CA GLN A 176 15.29 16.53 8.76
C GLN A 176 16.01 17.25 7.62
N ILE A 177 17.19 17.76 7.93
CA ILE A 177 18.11 18.36 6.97
C ILE A 177 19.03 17.26 6.46
N GLY A 178 18.98 16.95 5.14
CA GLY A 178 19.50 15.74 4.57
C GLY A 178 20.99 15.47 4.66
N ASP A 179 21.86 16.48 4.73
CA ASP A 179 23.27 16.27 4.41
C ASP A 179 24.03 15.43 5.43
N ASN A 180 23.64 15.39 6.69
CA ASN A 180 24.28 14.54 7.70
C ASN A 180 23.32 14.05 8.79
N LYS A 181 22.01 14.22 8.62
CA LYS A 181 21.00 13.77 9.58
C LYS A 181 20.02 12.84 8.89
N ARG A 182 19.99 11.61 9.35
CA ARG A 182 18.93 10.66 9.01
C ARG A 182 17.94 10.60 10.16
N ALA A 183 16.66 10.54 9.87
CA ALA A 183 15.68 10.25 10.89
C ALA A 183 15.94 8.88 11.51
N GLU A 184 15.76 8.75 12.80
CA GLU A 184 15.79 7.45 13.46
C GLU A 184 14.53 6.68 13.08
N LEU A 185 14.73 5.50 12.49
CA LEU A 185 13.63 4.61 12.11
C LEU A 185 13.39 3.59 13.22
N GLU A 186 12.11 3.26 13.44
CA GLU A 186 11.71 2.18 14.33
C GLU A 186 12.24 0.84 13.83
N ASN A 187 12.35 -0.15 14.72
CA ASN A 187 12.66 -1.52 14.30
C ASN A 187 11.51 -2.09 13.46
N GLY A 188 11.88 -2.74 12.36
CA GLY A 188 10.97 -3.43 11.47
C GLY A 188 10.83 -4.92 11.79
N LEU A 189 10.08 -5.61 10.93
CA LEU A 189 9.79 -7.04 11.06
C LEU A 189 10.91 -7.94 10.52
N LEU A 190 11.96 -7.37 9.96
CA LEU A 190 13.01 -8.07 9.25
C LEU A 190 14.38 -7.75 9.87
N SER A 191 15.25 -8.74 9.92
CA SER A 191 16.60 -8.60 10.43
C SER A 191 17.59 -9.52 9.72
N ARG A 192 18.82 -9.06 9.52
CA ARG A 192 19.92 -9.90 9.06
C ARG A 192 20.34 -10.95 10.12
N ALA A 193 19.93 -10.76 11.38
CA ALA A 193 20.09 -11.79 12.41
C ALA A 193 19.12 -12.96 12.23
N GLY A 194 18.16 -12.87 11.30
CA GLY A 194 17.19 -13.88 10.95
C GLY A 194 16.00 -13.98 11.90
N TRP A 195 15.86 -13.04 12.85
CA TRP A 195 14.74 -12.97 13.78
C TRP A 195 14.33 -11.54 14.07
N SER A 196 13.09 -11.35 14.49
CA SER A 196 12.58 -10.09 15.04
C SER A 196 11.47 -10.34 16.05
N ILE A 197 11.08 -9.30 16.79
CA ILE A 197 10.03 -9.34 17.80
C ILE A 197 9.00 -8.25 17.50
N ILE A 198 7.71 -8.63 17.53
CA ILE A 198 6.63 -7.67 17.71
C ILE A 198 6.29 -7.68 19.19
N ASP A 199 6.51 -6.56 19.87
CA ASP A 199 6.18 -6.40 21.29
C ASP A 199 4.83 -5.69 21.43
N GLU A 200 3.82 -6.43 21.88
CA GLU A 200 2.48 -5.94 22.20
C GLU A 200 2.22 -5.89 23.70
N SER A 201 3.28 -6.01 24.53
CA SER A 201 3.16 -5.87 25.98
C SER A 201 2.64 -4.48 26.36
N PRO A 202 1.59 -4.37 27.19
CA PRO A 202 0.91 -3.08 27.45
C PRO A 202 1.77 -2.00 28.08
N ARG A 203 2.87 -2.39 28.77
CA ARG A 203 3.81 -1.41 29.37
C ARG A 203 4.93 -0.98 28.45
N THR A 204 5.13 -1.66 27.34
CA THR A 204 6.17 -1.29 26.39
C THR A 204 5.78 -0.02 25.67
N LYS A 205 6.51 1.07 25.93
CA LYS A 205 6.35 2.35 25.26
C LYS A 205 7.12 2.34 23.93
N ARG A 206 6.46 2.79 22.86
CA ARG A 206 7.07 3.09 21.58
C ARG A 206 7.78 4.43 21.60
N GLY A 207 8.48 4.79 20.53
CA GLY A 207 9.23 6.04 20.44
C GLY A 207 8.38 7.30 20.60
N ASP A 208 7.09 7.25 20.27
CA ASP A 208 6.10 8.31 20.46
C ASP A 208 5.42 8.28 21.85
N GLY A 209 5.82 7.38 22.73
CA GLY A 209 5.23 7.18 24.05
C GLY A 209 3.95 6.34 24.07
N SER A 210 3.44 5.91 22.92
CA SER A 210 2.27 5.04 22.83
C SER A 210 2.55 3.61 23.33
N THR A 211 1.48 2.93 23.73
CA THR A 211 1.51 1.53 24.17
C THR A 211 0.54 0.69 23.33
N SER A 212 0.43 -0.60 23.62
CA SER A 212 -0.53 -1.48 22.97
C SER A 212 -1.91 -1.41 23.61
N PHE A 213 -2.94 -1.39 22.76
CA PHE A 213 -4.35 -1.46 23.13
C PHE A 213 -5.05 -2.60 22.40
N ALA A 214 -6.19 -3.03 22.95
CA ALA A 214 -7.08 -3.97 22.30
C ALA A 214 -8.27 -3.25 21.64
N PHE A 215 -9.00 -3.99 20.81
CA PHE A 215 -10.32 -3.62 20.34
C PHE A 215 -11.39 -4.44 21.05
N ASP A 216 -12.40 -3.80 21.61
CA ASP A 216 -13.53 -4.47 22.27
C ASP A 216 -14.81 -3.66 22.09
N GLY A 217 -15.92 -4.36 21.79
CA GLY A 217 -17.16 -3.71 21.44
C GLY A 217 -17.08 -2.91 20.14
N ASP A 218 -18.08 -2.06 19.91
CA ASP A 218 -18.12 -1.16 18.76
C ASP A 218 -18.81 0.17 19.11
N VAL A 219 -18.49 1.21 18.33
CA VAL A 219 -19.24 2.47 18.27
C VAL A 219 -19.66 2.67 16.81
N ASP A 220 -20.97 2.74 16.56
CA ASP A 220 -21.57 2.87 15.23
C ASP A 220 -21.08 1.77 14.22
N GLY A 221 -20.75 0.57 14.73
CA GLY A 221 -20.25 -0.55 13.93
C GLY A 221 -18.72 -0.52 13.70
N MET A 222 -18.00 0.42 14.31
CA MET A 222 -16.54 0.49 14.28
C MET A 222 -15.95 -0.19 15.51
N PRO A 223 -14.97 -1.11 15.36
CA PRO A 223 -14.24 -1.66 16.50
C PRO A 223 -13.62 -0.55 17.34
N TRP A 224 -13.87 -0.58 18.66
CA TRP A 224 -13.48 0.52 19.56
C TRP A 224 -12.29 0.16 20.45
N VAL A 225 -11.54 1.18 20.86
CA VAL A 225 -10.38 1.02 21.74
C VAL A 225 -10.79 0.51 23.11
N ALA A 226 -10.02 -0.44 23.64
CA ALA A 226 -10.20 -0.98 24.98
C ALA A 226 -8.84 -1.23 25.66
N GLU A 227 -8.84 -1.02 27.00
CA GLU A 227 -7.69 -1.35 27.83
C GLU A 227 -7.35 -2.83 27.76
N PRO A 228 -6.06 -3.21 27.80
CA PRO A 228 -5.63 -4.60 27.89
C PRO A 228 -6.19 -5.31 29.14
N VAL A 229 -6.41 -6.61 29.04
CA VAL A 229 -6.93 -7.42 30.17
C VAL A 229 -5.97 -7.49 31.36
N ASP A 230 -4.67 -7.47 31.12
CA ASP A 230 -3.62 -7.39 32.13
C ASP A 230 -2.53 -6.43 31.67
N LYS A 231 -2.44 -5.27 32.34
CA LYS A 231 -1.46 -4.20 32.01
C LYS A 231 0.00 -4.60 32.28
N ASP A 232 0.22 -5.67 33.05
CA ASP A 232 1.55 -6.17 33.47
C ASP A 232 2.00 -7.37 32.64
N ALA A 233 1.14 -7.86 31.73
CA ALA A 233 1.45 -9.03 30.92
C ALA A 233 2.59 -8.76 29.92
N ILE A 234 3.34 -9.82 29.61
CA ILE A 234 4.22 -9.92 28.45
C ILE A 234 3.40 -10.47 27.29
N ASP A 235 3.53 -9.89 26.11
CA ASP A 235 2.89 -10.34 24.88
C ASP A 235 3.79 -10.06 23.68
N TRP A 236 4.54 -11.07 23.26
CA TRP A 236 5.48 -10.99 22.16
C TRP A 236 5.13 -11.95 21.04
N TYR A 237 5.45 -11.53 19.81
CA TYR A 237 5.46 -12.42 18.65
C TYR A 237 6.91 -12.54 18.19
N PHE A 238 7.47 -13.73 18.32
CA PHE A 238 8.78 -14.08 17.80
C PHE A 238 8.62 -14.48 16.33
N LEU A 239 9.40 -13.85 15.45
CA LEU A 239 9.47 -14.11 14.02
C LEU A 239 10.87 -14.64 13.69
N GLY A 240 10.98 -15.91 13.34
CA GLY A 240 12.26 -16.57 13.05
C GLY A 240 12.34 -17.05 11.60
N TYR A 241 12.15 -16.13 10.66
CA TYR A 241 12.07 -16.43 9.21
C TYR A 241 13.45 -16.55 8.53
N GLY A 242 14.56 -16.36 9.26
CA GLY A 242 15.86 -16.27 8.62
C GLY A 242 15.88 -15.11 7.61
N HIS A 243 16.35 -15.39 6.40
CA HIS A 243 16.36 -14.41 5.31
C HIS A 243 15.19 -14.59 4.32
N GLN A 244 14.12 -15.27 4.72
CA GLN A 244 12.89 -15.40 3.93
C GLN A 244 12.00 -14.16 4.10
N TYR A 245 12.51 -12.97 3.76
CA TYR A 245 11.88 -11.68 4.05
C TYR A 245 10.47 -11.54 3.47
N LYS A 246 10.27 -11.94 2.22
CA LYS A 246 8.93 -11.89 1.59
C LYS A 246 7.93 -12.82 2.29
N LYS A 247 8.38 -13.99 2.77
CA LYS A 247 7.53 -14.91 3.54
C LYS A 247 7.14 -14.31 4.89
N ALA A 248 8.09 -13.65 5.57
CA ALA A 248 7.83 -12.97 6.84
C ALA A 248 6.73 -11.92 6.71
N LEU A 249 6.80 -11.08 5.67
CA LEU A 249 5.78 -10.06 5.37
C LEU A 249 4.44 -10.70 4.98
N GLY A 250 4.45 -11.75 4.18
CA GLY A 250 3.24 -12.48 3.81
C GLY A 250 2.55 -13.11 5.01
N ASP A 251 3.30 -13.70 5.94
CA ASP A 251 2.74 -14.26 7.17
C ASP A 251 2.31 -13.17 8.16
N PHE A 252 3.02 -12.04 8.21
CA PHE A 252 2.57 -10.87 8.98
C PHE A 252 1.20 -10.39 8.52
N THR A 253 0.93 -10.28 7.21
CA THR A 253 -0.39 -9.84 6.73
C THR A 253 -1.52 -10.81 7.09
N LYS A 254 -1.23 -12.09 7.33
CA LYS A 254 -2.23 -13.06 7.80
C LYS A 254 -2.68 -12.76 9.24
N VAL A 255 -1.78 -12.27 10.09
CA VAL A 255 -2.10 -11.95 11.49
C VAL A 255 -2.44 -10.48 11.69
N ALA A 256 -1.82 -9.57 10.97
CA ALA A 256 -2.02 -8.12 11.11
C ALA A 256 -3.12 -7.55 10.20
N GLY A 257 -3.66 -8.35 9.28
CA GLY A 257 -4.54 -7.89 8.21
C GLY A 257 -3.77 -7.43 6.98
N ARG A 258 -4.42 -7.43 5.83
CA ARG A 258 -3.83 -7.01 4.56
C ARG A 258 -3.79 -5.49 4.45
N GLN A 259 -2.83 -4.98 3.69
CA GLN A 259 -2.86 -3.60 3.24
C GLN A 259 -3.91 -3.47 2.11
N PRO A 260 -4.98 -2.67 2.27
CA PRO A 260 -5.99 -2.50 1.24
C PRO A 260 -5.42 -1.87 -0.03
N MET A 261 -5.97 -2.22 -1.19
CA MET A 261 -5.65 -1.50 -2.43
C MET A 261 -6.22 -0.07 -2.37
N PRO A 262 -5.42 0.95 -2.66
CA PRO A 262 -5.93 2.31 -2.79
C PRO A 262 -6.83 2.45 -4.03
N PRO A 263 -7.70 3.47 -4.11
CA PRO A 263 -8.34 3.84 -5.36
C PRO A 263 -7.32 4.12 -6.46
N LEU A 264 -7.67 3.81 -7.70
CA LEU A 264 -6.73 3.96 -8.84
C LEU A 264 -6.24 5.41 -9.02
N TYR A 265 -7.12 6.40 -8.86
CA TYR A 265 -6.79 7.82 -9.03
C TYR A 265 -5.68 8.30 -8.08
N VAL A 266 -5.54 7.67 -6.92
CA VAL A 266 -4.51 7.98 -5.92
C VAL A 266 -3.10 7.77 -6.45
N LEU A 267 -2.94 6.88 -7.41
CA LEU A 267 -1.65 6.56 -8.02
C LEU A 267 -1.25 7.55 -9.13
N GLY A 268 -2.15 8.43 -9.56
CA GLY A 268 -1.91 9.50 -10.51
C GLY A 268 -1.12 10.67 -9.91
N TYR A 269 -1.06 11.79 -10.63
CA TYR A 269 -0.38 13.00 -10.18
C TYR A 269 -1.31 13.87 -9.33
N TRP A 270 -0.78 14.37 -8.21
CA TRP A 270 -1.47 15.28 -7.30
C TRP A 270 -0.79 16.63 -7.28
N TYR A 271 -1.58 17.69 -7.38
CA TYR A 271 -1.12 19.03 -7.05
C TYR A 271 -1.51 19.40 -5.63
N SER A 272 -0.51 19.82 -4.86
CA SER A 272 -0.66 20.33 -3.51
C SER A 272 0.38 21.41 -3.24
N LYS A 273 0.00 22.45 -2.52
CA LYS A 273 0.88 23.45 -1.95
C LYS A 273 0.17 24.10 -0.75
N TYR A 274 0.88 24.27 0.36
CA TYR A 274 0.39 25.11 1.45
C TYR A 274 0.32 26.54 0.96
N GLN A 275 -0.86 26.99 0.63
CA GLN A 275 -1.16 28.32 0.09
C GLN A 275 -2.65 28.58 0.27
N ARG A 276 -3.00 29.76 0.77
CA ARG A 276 -4.39 30.22 0.76
C ARG A 276 -4.78 30.60 -0.68
N TYR A 277 -5.44 29.68 -1.36
CA TYR A 277 -5.95 29.89 -2.71
C TYR A 277 -7.42 30.34 -2.68
N THR A 278 -7.75 31.26 -3.59
CA THR A 278 -9.14 31.58 -3.94
C THR A 278 -9.71 30.53 -4.90
N SER A 279 -11.05 30.51 -5.04
CA SER A 279 -11.70 29.67 -6.06
C SER A 279 -11.17 29.91 -7.46
N ASP A 280 -10.95 31.18 -7.82
CA ASP A 280 -10.45 31.57 -9.15
C ASP A 280 -9.01 31.06 -9.39
N GLU A 281 -8.14 31.14 -8.37
CA GLU A 281 -6.77 30.63 -8.45
C GLU A 281 -6.73 29.10 -8.59
N PHE A 282 -7.58 28.36 -7.86
CA PHE A 282 -7.72 26.94 -8.06
C PHE A 282 -8.18 26.60 -9.48
N MET A 283 -9.18 27.33 -10.01
CA MET A 283 -9.65 27.14 -11.38
C MET A 283 -8.56 27.51 -12.41
N GLU A 284 -7.75 28.53 -12.16
CA GLU A 284 -6.62 28.90 -13.03
C GLU A 284 -5.58 27.79 -13.08
N ILE A 285 -5.20 27.21 -11.93
CA ILE A 285 -4.27 26.05 -11.86
C ILE A 285 -4.78 24.91 -12.74
N VAL A 286 -6.04 24.53 -12.62
CA VAL A 286 -6.62 23.43 -13.43
C VAL A 286 -6.66 23.79 -14.91
N ASN A 287 -6.98 25.04 -15.26
CA ASN A 287 -6.97 25.50 -16.64
C ASN A 287 -5.56 25.51 -17.24
N ASP A 288 -4.53 25.88 -16.45
CA ASP A 288 -3.12 25.79 -16.84
C ASP A 288 -2.68 24.35 -17.06
N VAL A 289 -3.04 23.44 -16.16
CA VAL A 289 -2.80 22.00 -16.29
C VAL A 289 -3.37 21.48 -17.61
N LYS A 290 -4.62 21.81 -17.92
CA LYS A 290 -5.27 21.43 -19.18
C LYS A 290 -4.60 22.03 -20.42
N ARG A 291 -4.29 23.33 -20.37
CA ARG A 291 -3.63 24.06 -21.48
C ARG A 291 -2.28 23.45 -21.82
N ASN A 292 -1.55 23.01 -20.80
CA ASN A 292 -0.24 22.40 -20.93
C ASN A 292 -0.30 20.86 -21.09
N GLN A 293 -1.50 20.27 -21.18
CA GLN A 293 -1.71 18.83 -21.32
C GLN A 293 -1.00 18.00 -20.24
N ILE A 294 -1.00 18.49 -19.00
CA ILE A 294 -0.41 17.82 -17.85
C ILE A 294 -1.43 16.81 -17.31
N PRO A 295 -1.11 15.51 -17.21
CA PRO A 295 -1.97 14.57 -16.54
C PRO A 295 -2.10 14.91 -15.05
N MET A 296 -3.33 14.85 -14.49
CA MET A 296 -3.58 15.09 -13.06
C MET A 296 -4.90 14.43 -12.61
N ASP A 297 -4.92 13.89 -11.40
CA ASP A 297 -6.08 13.22 -10.82
C ASP A 297 -6.54 13.83 -9.49
N VAL A 298 -5.67 14.49 -8.72
CA VAL A 298 -6.01 14.96 -7.37
C VAL A 298 -5.59 16.41 -7.17
N MET A 299 -6.49 17.20 -6.58
CA MET A 299 -6.25 18.54 -6.06
C MET A 299 -6.37 18.52 -4.54
N ILE A 300 -5.33 18.97 -3.84
CA ILE A 300 -5.37 19.18 -2.40
C ILE A 300 -5.72 20.63 -2.08
N PHE A 301 -6.71 20.82 -1.19
CA PHE A 301 -6.93 22.09 -0.52
C PHE A 301 -6.25 21.99 0.84
N ASP A 302 -5.16 22.73 0.98
CA ASP A 302 -4.38 22.74 2.22
C ASP A 302 -5.09 23.54 3.32
N MET A 303 -4.53 23.59 4.50
CA MET A 303 -5.18 24.08 5.75
C MET A 303 -5.92 25.42 5.63
N ASP A 304 -5.51 26.31 4.73
CA ASP A 304 -6.17 27.60 4.50
C ASP A 304 -7.49 27.50 3.71
N TRP A 305 -8.07 26.31 3.54
CA TRP A 305 -9.44 26.14 3.08
C TRP A 305 -10.46 26.57 4.16
N HIS A 306 -10.08 26.51 5.44
CA HIS A 306 -10.90 26.92 6.58
C HIS A 306 -10.56 28.32 7.07
N THR A 307 -11.40 28.86 7.94
CA THR A 307 -11.17 30.12 8.64
C THR A 307 -9.88 30.11 9.44
N GLU A 308 -9.45 31.30 9.91
CA GLU A 308 -8.17 31.48 10.59
C GLU A 308 -7.91 30.46 11.68
N GLY A 309 -6.62 30.16 11.89
CA GLY A 309 -6.15 29.26 12.94
C GLY A 309 -5.50 28.00 12.38
N TRP A 310 -4.97 27.20 13.28
CA TRP A 310 -4.27 25.96 12.96
C TRP A 310 -5.24 24.79 12.77
N THR A 311 -6.22 24.67 13.67
CA THR A 311 -7.35 23.75 13.56
C THR A 311 -8.58 24.52 13.10
N GLY A 312 -9.26 24.05 12.07
CA GLY A 312 -10.48 24.69 11.56
C GLY A 312 -11.39 23.71 10.82
N TRP A 313 -12.68 24.00 10.87
CA TRP A 313 -13.74 23.14 10.33
C TRP A 313 -14.71 23.89 9.42
N THR A 314 -14.62 25.21 9.39
CA THR A 314 -15.52 26.12 8.67
C THR A 314 -14.84 26.65 7.42
N TRP A 315 -15.49 26.54 6.26
CA TRP A 315 -14.96 27.09 5.02
C TRP A 315 -14.65 28.59 5.10
N ASP A 316 -13.47 28.99 4.70
CA ASP A 316 -13.18 30.40 4.47
C ASP A 316 -13.92 30.89 3.22
N ARG A 317 -15.14 31.37 3.44
CA ARG A 317 -16.00 31.87 2.36
C ARG A 317 -15.54 33.19 1.75
N THR A 318 -14.49 33.80 2.27
CA THR A 318 -13.85 34.96 1.64
C THR A 318 -12.91 34.54 0.52
N ALA A 319 -12.31 33.36 0.62
CA ALA A 319 -11.47 32.76 -0.41
C ALA A 319 -12.29 31.81 -1.30
N ILE A 320 -13.16 31.01 -0.70
CA ILE A 320 -13.97 30.00 -1.38
C ILE A 320 -15.47 30.25 -1.08
N PRO A 321 -16.11 31.21 -1.78
CA PRO A 321 -17.51 31.60 -1.50
C PRO A 321 -18.52 30.46 -1.69
N ASP A 322 -18.29 29.59 -2.67
CA ASP A 322 -19.11 28.43 -3.02
C ASP A 322 -18.25 27.15 -3.08
N PRO A 323 -17.98 26.51 -1.93
CA PRO A 323 -17.15 25.30 -1.90
C PRO A 323 -17.75 24.12 -2.69
N GLU A 324 -19.07 23.92 -2.58
CA GLU A 324 -19.76 22.84 -3.29
C GLU A 324 -19.65 23.03 -4.81
N GLY A 325 -19.92 24.24 -5.30
CA GLY A 325 -19.78 24.56 -6.72
C GLY A 325 -18.33 24.43 -7.22
N LEU A 326 -17.34 24.79 -6.40
CA LEU A 326 -15.92 24.58 -6.74
C LEU A 326 -15.56 23.10 -6.83
N ILE A 327 -15.98 22.29 -5.85
CA ILE A 327 -15.71 20.84 -5.84
C ILE A 327 -16.41 20.16 -7.00
N ASP A 328 -17.68 20.49 -7.26
CA ASP A 328 -18.42 19.96 -8.42
C ASP A 328 -17.72 20.30 -9.74
N TRP A 329 -17.17 21.53 -9.84
CA TRP A 329 -16.37 21.93 -11.00
C TRP A 329 -15.08 21.13 -11.12
N MET A 330 -14.38 20.84 -10.00
CA MET A 330 -13.19 19.97 -9.97
C MET A 330 -13.55 18.57 -10.46
N HIS A 331 -14.62 17.98 -9.93
CA HIS A 331 -15.13 16.66 -10.34
C HIS A 331 -15.51 16.65 -11.84
N GLY A 332 -16.15 17.71 -12.32
CA GLY A 332 -16.46 17.88 -13.75
C GLY A 332 -15.23 17.97 -14.64
N ASN A 333 -14.07 18.31 -14.07
CA ASN A 333 -12.76 18.30 -14.73
C ASN A 333 -11.98 16.99 -14.51
N GLY A 334 -12.59 15.99 -13.88
CA GLY A 334 -12.01 14.67 -13.65
C GLY A 334 -11.06 14.60 -12.47
N LEU A 335 -11.08 15.59 -11.58
CA LEU A 335 -10.21 15.64 -10.40
C LEU A 335 -10.94 15.17 -9.15
N LYS A 336 -10.20 14.59 -8.22
CA LYS A 336 -10.61 14.32 -6.85
C LYS A 336 -10.09 15.40 -5.93
N VAL A 337 -10.83 15.69 -4.85
CA VAL A 337 -10.52 16.77 -3.91
C VAL A 337 -10.29 16.20 -2.52
N ALA A 338 -9.17 16.59 -1.89
CA ALA A 338 -8.91 16.31 -0.49
C ALA A 338 -8.71 17.59 0.31
N LEU A 339 -9.13 17.57 1.56
CA LEU A 339 -8.89 18.64 2.51
C LEU A 339 -7.84 18.21 3.54
N ASN A 340 -6.90 19.11 3.84
CA ASN A 340 -5.95 18.96 4.93
C ASN A 340 -6.65 19.25 6.29
N LEU A 341 -6.30 18.50 7.31
CA LEU A 341 -6.80 18.65 8.68
C LEU A 341 -5.68 18.61 9.71
N HIS A 342 -5.78 19.51 10.72
CA HIS A 342 -4.97 19.51 11.94
C HIS A 342 -5.90 19.40 13.16
N PRO A 343 -6.42 18.25 13.53
CA PRO A 343 -7.60 18.10 14.37
C PRO A 343 -7.35 18.21 15.90
N ALA A 344 -6.25 18.78 16.36
CA ALA A 344 -5.81 18.68 17.74
C ALA A 344 -6.59 19.53 18.76
N ASP A 345 -7.08 20.72 18.35
CA ASP A 345 -7.59 21.72 19.32
C ASP A 345 -9.09 21.56 19.61
N GLY A 346 -9.80 20.80 18.81
CA GLY A 346 -11.24 20.63 18.94
C GLY A 346 -12.03 21.61 18.05
N VAL A 347 -13.22 22.05 18.49
CA VAL A 347 -14.14 22.91 17.74
C VAL A 347 -14.43 24.16 18.54
N ASP A 348 -14.10 25.33 18.01
CA ASP A 348 -14.27 26.63 18.64
C ASP A 348 -15.67 27.23 18.42
N ASP A 349 -16.04 28.25 19.22
CA ASP A 349 -17.40 28.81 19.25
C ASP A 349 -17.75 29.67 18.02
N ASP A 350 -16.80 29.98 17.17
CA ASP A 350 -16.97 30.63 15.86
C ASP A 350 -17.08 29.66 14.69
N GLU A 351 -16.90 28.35 14.95
CA GLU A 351 -16.99 27.32 13.92
C GLU A 351 -18.42 26.93 13.56
N ASP A 352 -18.63 26.53 12.30
CA ASP A 352 -19.88 25.91 11.87
C ASP A 352 -20.20 24.69 12.74
N TYR A 353 -21.49 24.54 13.10
CA TYR A 353 -21.99 23.41 13.91
C TYR A 353 -21.47 23.35 15.38
N PHE A 354 -20.71 24.35 15.85
CA PHE A 354 -20.23 24.36 17.23
C PHE A 354 -21.38 24.28 18.26
N GLN A 355 -22.45 25.08 18.05
CA GLN A 355 -23.57 25.16 19.01
C GLN A 355 -24.30 23.82 19.13
N GLU A 356 -24.50 23.15 17.98
CA GLU A 356 -25.13 21.83 17.92
C GLU A 356 -24.22 20.78 18.56
N LEU A 357 -22.92 20.77 18.22
CA LEU A 357 -21.96 19.83 18.78
C LEU A 357 -21.84 19.99 20.30
N ARG A 358 -21.74 21.23 20.78
CA ARG A 358 -21.70 21.52 22.21
C ARG A 358 -22.96 21.00 22.94
N SER A 359 -24.13 21.23 22.34
CA SER A 359 -25.42 20.75 22.86
C SER A 359 -25.48 19.22 22.89
N ASP A 360 -25.09 18.57 21.81
CA ASP A 360 -25.09 17.11 21.66
C ASP A 360 -24.11 16.46 22.68
N MET A 361 -23.00 17.12 22.97
CA MET A 361 -22.05 16.68 24.00
C MET A 361 -22.60 16.93 25.43
N GLY A 362 -23.64 17.74 25.60
CA GLY A 362 -24.20 18.11 26.90
C GLY A 362 -23.32 19.07 27.68
N LEU A 363 -22.54 19.90 26.99
CA LEU A 363 -21.65 20.88 27.61
C LEU A 363 -22.41 22.17 27.95
N ASP A 364 -21.95 22.86 29.01
CA ASP A 364 -22.53 24.11 29.46
C ASP A 364 -22.43 25.20 28.38
N SER A 365 -23.41 26.15 28.40
CA SER A 365 -23.48 27.26 27.44
C SER A 365 -22.29 28.23 27.49
N THR A 366 -21.52 28.22 28.58
CA THR A 366 -20.30 29.03 28.73
C THR A 366 -19.06 28.41 28.09
N VAL A 367 -19.13 27.14 27.69
CA VAL A 367 -18.02 26.45 27.01
C VAL A 367 -17.81 27.07 25.62
N LYS A 368 -16.57 27.51 25.36
CA LYS A 368 -16.12 28.17 24.13
C LYS A 368 -15.41 27.26 23.16
N ARG A 369 -15.05 26.06 23.57
CA ARG A 369 -14.39 25.04 22.75
C ARG A 369 -14.86 23.66 23.16
N VAL A 370 -15.36 22.88 22.22
CA VAL A 370 -15.55 21.43 22.39
C VAL A 370 -14.19 20.77 22.20
N PRO A 371 -13.59 20.19 23.26
CA PRO A 371 -12.23 19.68 23.16
C PRO A 371 -12.16 18.43 22.26
N TRP A 372 -11.05 18.26 21.57
CA TRP A 372 -10.77 17.07 20.81
C TRP A 372 -10.58 15.86 21.72
N ASN A 373 -11.50 14.90 21.66
CA ASN A 373 -11.43 13.63 22.40
C ASN A 373 -11.94 12.48 21.56
N LEU A 374 -11.13 11.99 20.65
CA LEU A 374 -11.54 10.93 19.73
C LEU A 374 -11.65 9.55 20.40
N SER A 375 -11.18 9.38 21.65
CA SER A 375 -11.40 8.15 22.42
C SER A 375 -12.82 8.05 23.02
N ASP A 376 -13.57 9.17 23.05
CA ASP A 376 -14.98 9.20 23.45
C ASP A 376 -15.89 8.91 22.27
N GLY A 377 -16.59 7.77 22.31
CA GLY A 377 -17.53 7.37 21.25
C GLY A 377 -18.66 8.35 21.02
N LYS A 378 -19.09 9.09 22.06
CA LYS A 378 -20.10 10.15 21.92
C LYS A 378 -19.56 11.36 21.14
N PHE A 379 -18.31 11.75 21.40
CA PHE A 379 -17.64 12.79 20.63
C PHE A 379 -17.47 12.37 19.16
N TYR A 380 -16.93 11.16 18.91
CA TYR A 380 -16.83 10.62 17.55
C TYR A 380 -18.16 10.69 16.82
N HIS A 381 -19.23 10.11 17.41
CA HIS A 381 -20.56 10.07 16.78
C HIS A 381 -21.04 11.46 16.36
N ASN A 382 -20.97 12.43 17.27
CA ASN A 382 -21.51 13.77 17.01
C ASN A 382 -20.59 14.59 16.07
N MET A 383 -19.29 14.58 16.30
CA MET A 383 -18.31 15.28 15.48
C MET A 383 -18.35 14.81 14.02
N PHE A 384 -18.37 13.49 13.78
CA PHE A 384 -18.38 12.96 12.43
C PHE A 384 -19.71 13.19 11.73
N ASN A 385 -20.84 13.00 12.41
CA ASN A 385 -22.16 13.27 11.83
C ASN A 385 -22.36 14.74 11.45
N ARG A 386 -21.91 15.67 12.32
CA ARG A 386 -22.15 17.11 12.15
C ARG A 386 -21.17 17.76 11.21
N ILE A 387 -19.88 17.42 11.29
CA ILE A 387 -18.82 18.16 10.64
C ILE A 387 -18.19 17.32 9.51
N ILE A 388 -17.59 16.17 9.81
CA ILE A 388 -16.82 15.41 8.82
C ILE A 388 -17.69 14.96 7.67
N ARG A 389 -18.78 14.25 7.95
CA ARG A 389 -19.70 13.77 6.90
C ARG A 389 -20.45 14.89 6.19
N ALA A 390 -20.58 16.08 6.82
CA ALA A 390 -21.12 17.25 6.14
C ALA A 390 -20.22 17.72 5.01
N ARG A 391 -18.89 17.77 5.24
CA ARG A 391 -17.92 18.12 4.20
C ARG A 391 -17.84 17.06 3.11
N GLU A 392 -17.93 15.78 3.48
CA GLU A 392 -18.01 14.68 2.50
C GLU A 392 -19.25 14.76 1.61
N ARG A 393 -20.41 15.16 2.16
CA ARG A 393 -21.63 15.42 1.35
C ARG A 393 -21.50 16.62 0.43
N GLN A 394 -20.58 17.55 0.72
CA GLN A 394 -20.24 18.67 -0.16
C GLN A 394 -19.27 18.26 -1.30
N GLY A 395 -18.86 16.98 -1.34
CA GLY A 395 -18.06 16.42 -2.41
C GLY A 395 -16.60 16.12 -2.05
N VAL A 396 -16.17 16.34 -0.80
CA VAL A 396 -14.81 15.98 -0.37
C VAL A 396 -14.60 14.47 -0.53
N ASP A 397 -13.58 14.07 -1.32
CA ASP A 397 -13.32 12.68 -1.65
C ASP A 397 -12.58 11.94 -0.54
N PHE A 398 -11.60 12.58 0.09
CA PHE A 398 -10.85 11.99 1.22
C PHE A 398 -10.17 13.07 2.07
N TRP A 399 -9.58 12.65 3.19
CA TRP A 399 -8.98 13.51 4.19
C TRP A 399 -7.47 13.35 4.21
N TRP A 400 -6.74 14.48 4.30
CA TRP A 400 -5.35 14.51 4.69
C TRP A 400 -5.25 14.89 6.17
N ILE A 401 -5.01 13.87 7.02
CA ILE A 401 -4.86 14.03 8.48
C ILE A 401 -3.38 14.27 8.75
N ASP A 402 -3.06 15.52 8.97
CA ASP A 402 -1.69 15.96 9.15
C ASP A 402 -1.27 15.94 10.64
N TRP A 403 -0.10 16.44 10.89
CA TRP A 403 0.57 16.60 12.17
C TRP A 403 -0.34 17.32 13.17
N GLN A 404 0.01 17.39 14.44
CA GLN A 404 -0.55 18.22 15.50
C GLN A 404 -1.59 17.56 16.40
N GLN A 405 -1.95 16.32 16.18
CA GLN A 405 -2.47 15.55 17.28
C GLN A 405 -1.37 15.43 18.35
N ASN A 406 -1.73 15.37 19.62
CA ASN A 406 -0.78 14.97 20.64
C ASN A 406 -0.21 13.58 20.30
N LEU A 407 1.03 13.29 20.70
CA LEU A 407 1.61 11.97 20.48
C LEU A 407 0.76 10.88 21.14
N THR A 408 0.31 11.14 22.36
CA THR A 408 -0.61 10.29 23.11
C THR A 408 -1.82 11.05 23.59
N SER A 409 -2.94 10.36 23.73
CA SER A 409 -4.20 10.94 24.19
C SER A 409 -4.09 11.55 25.60
N LYS A 410 -4.73 12.69 25.78
CA LYS A 410 -4.90 13.32 27.11
C LYS A 410 -5.97 12.62 27.97
N TYR A 411 -6.80 11.77 27.34
CA TYR A 411 -7.97 11.15 27.97
C TYR A 411 -7.80 9.65 28.20
N MET A 412 -6.84 9.02 27.49
CA MET A 412 -6.52 7.59 27.66
C MET A 412 -4.99 7.42 27.60
N ASP A 413 -4.38 7.19 28.77
CA ASP A 413 -2.92 7.13 28.92
C ASP A 413 -2.29 6.06 28.02
N GLY A 414 -1.29 6.46 27.23
CA GLY A 414 -0.59 5.61 26.29
C GLY A 414 -1.31 5.37 24.96
N LEU A 415 -2.54 5.82 24.76
CA LEU A 415 -3.20 5.71 23.46
C LEU A 415 -2.54 6.64 22.44
N GLY A 416 -1.94 6.05 21.38
CA GLY A 416 -1.33 6.79 20.28
C GLY A 416 -2.39 7.52 19.44
N GLU A 417 -2.41 8.86 19.49
CA GLU A 417 -3.42 9.67 18.78
C GLU A 417 -3.34 9.51 17.27
N THR A 418 -2.15 9.40 16.68
CA THR A 418 -1.99 9.20 15.25
C THR A 418 -2.62 7.88 14.79
N PHE A 419 -2.32 6.78 15.48
CA PHE A 419 -2.91 5.48 15.14
C PHE A 419 -4.44 5.52 15.28
N TRP A 420 -4.92 6.10 16.38
CA TRP A 420 -6.35 6.13 16.67
C TRP A 420 -7.13 7.03 15.70
N CYS A 421 -6.61 8.20 15.35
CA CYS A 421 -7.15 9.04 14.28
C CYS A 421 -7.24 8.28 12.95
N ASN A 422 -6.16 7.62 12.54
CA ASN A 422 -6.13 6.84 11.30
C ASN A 422 -7.20 5.74 11.31
N HIS A 423 -7.33 5.01 12.42
CA HIS A 423 -8.35 3.99 12.59
C HIS A 423 -9.76 4.55 12.44
N VAL A 424 -10.07 5.64 13.14
CA VAL A 424 -11.42 6.21 13.18
C VAL A 424 -11.80 6.81 11.83
N PHE A 425 -10.98 7.68 11.23
CA PHE A 425 -11.30 8.32 9.95
C PHE A 425 -11.44 7.30 8.80
N TYR A 426 -10.52 6.34 8.72
CA TYR A 426 -10.58 5.30 7.70
C TYR A 426 -11.84 4.43 7.82
N ASN A 427 -12.14 3.97 9.04
CA ASN A 427 -13.30 3.11 9.26
C ASN A 427 -14.63 3.85 9.18
N ASP A 428 -14.68 5.13 9.56
CA ASP A 428 -15.86 5.96 9.34
C ASP A 428 -16.20 6.02 7.85
N MET A 429 -15.22 6.36 7.01
CA MET A 429 -15.40 6.39 5.56
C MET A 429 -15.83 5.01 5.02
N ARG A 430 -15.20 3.92 5.48
CA ARG A 430 -15.55 2.55 5.09
C ARG A 430 -17.01 2.18 5.42
N LEU A 431 -17.51 2.63 6.54
CA LEU A 431 -18.87 2.34 7.00
C LEU A 431 -19.93 3.18 6.29
N ASN A 432 -19.59 4.42 5.94
CA ASN A 432 -20.54 5.40 5.42
C ASN A 432 -20.45 5.61 3.90
N ARG A 433 -19.34 5.22 3.25
CA ARG A 433 -19.13 5.33 1.78
C ARG A 433 -18.85 3.96 1.16
N LYS A 434 -19.77 3.03 1.30
CA LYS A 434 -19.62 1.59 0.95
C LYS A 434 -19.34 1.32 -0.52
N ASP A 435 -19.71 2.25 -1.41
CA ASP A 435 -19.51 2.13 -2.86
C ASP A 435 -18.10 2.54 -3.29
N HIS A 436 -17.27 3.06 -2.36
CA HIS A 436 -15.92 3.51 -2.60
C HIS A 436 -14.90 2.76 -1.74
N ARG A 437 -13.64 2.77 -2.16
CA ARG A 437 -12.53 2.37 -1.29
C ARG A 437 -12.29 3.46 -0.27
N PRO A 438 -12.29 3.14 1.02
CA PRO A 438 -11.94 4.12 2.03
C PRO A 438 -10.48 4.54 1.85
N LEU A 439 -10.21 5.82 2.05
CA LEU A 439 -8.90 6.42 1.84
C LEU A 439 -8.69 7.58 2.81
N ILE A 440 -7.54 7.59 3.46
CA ILE A 440 -7.01 8.73 4.20
C ILE A 440 -5.55 8.94 3.84
N PHE A 441 -5.10 10.17 3.90
CA PHE A 441 -3.69 10.53 3.73
C PHE A 441 -3.16 10.98 5.09
N HIS A 442 -2.19 10.25 5.66
CA HIS A 442 -1.88 10.38 7.08
C HIS A 442 -0.40 10.08 7.40
N ARG A 443 -0.02 10.24 8.65
CA ARG A 443 1.31 9.90 9.16
C ARG A 443 1.34 8.49 9.76
N TRP A 444 2.53 7.87 9.83
CA TRP A 444 2.73 6.58 10.47
C TRP A 444 2.37 6.61 11.95
N GLY A 445 1.54 5.68 12.40
CA GLY A 445 1.08 5.54 13.77
C GLY A 445 1.48 4.22 14.45
N GLY A 446 2.46 3.49 13.89
CA GLY A 446 2.89 2.20 14.42
C GLY A 446 2.33 0.99 13.67
N LEU A 447 2.77 -0.21 14.08
CA LEU A 447 2.33 -1.47 13.47
C LEU A 447 0.80 -1.59 13.48
N GLY A 448 0.24 -1.97 12.34
CA GLY A 448 -1.20 -1.99 12.10
C GLY A 448 -1.72 -0.82 11.25
N SER A 449 -0.97 0.31 11.17
CA SER A 449 -1.36 1.46 10.33
C SER A 449 -1.42 1.14 8.84
N HIS A 450 -0.76 0.09 8.37
CA HIS A 450 -0.84 -0.38 6.99
C HIS A 450 -2.26 -0.74 6.55
N ARG A 451 -3.17 -1.00 7.49
CA ARG A 451 -4.59 -1.25 7.21
C ARG A 451 -5.36 0.00 6.79
N TYR A 452 -4.78 1.17 6.96
CA TYR A 452 -5.41 2.47 6.72
C TYR A 452 -4.61 3.29 5.70
N PRO A 453 -4.56 2.87 4.39
CA PRO A 453 -3.78 3.59 3.41
C PRO A 453 -4.35 5.00 3.21
N ILE A 454 -3.48 5.98 2.90
CA ILE A 454 -2.08 5.98 2.52
C ILE A 454 -1.28 6.88 3.47
N GLY A 455 0.05 6.77 3.47
CA GLY A 455 0.91 7.60 4.32
C GLY A 455 1.61 8.74 3.61
N PHE A 456 2.10 9.73 4.38
CA PHE A 456 3.04 10.72 3.89
C PHE A 456 4.17 10.97 4.91
N SER A 457 5.32 11.44 4.43
CA SER A 457 6.56 11.46 5.20
C SER A 457 6.79 12.73 6.03
N GLY A 458 5.93 13.75 5.88
CA GLY A 458 6.07 15.02 6.62
C GLY A 458 6.98 16.05 5.94
N ASP A 459 7.26 17.14 6.64
CA ASP A 459 7.89 18.36 6.16
C ASP A 459 9.40 18.22 6.07
N SER A 460 9.90 17.81 4.93
CA SER A 460 11.33 17.65 4.66
C SER A 460 11.93 18.89 4.00
N PHE A 461 13.26 19.03 4.08
CA PHE A 461 13.97 20.15 3.45
C PHE A 461 14.19 19.94 1.96
N THR A 462 14.20 21.04 1.20
CA THR A 462 14.49 21.09 -0.23
C THR A 462 16.00 21.03 -0.46
N THR A 463 16.60 19.84 -0.33
CA THR A 463 18.04 19.61 -0.52
C THR A 463 18.30 18.29 -1.23
N TYR A 464 19.50 18.18 -1.86
CA TYR A 464 19.98 16.91 -2.41
C TYR A 464 20.20 15.85 -1.35
N GLY A 465 20.62 16.24 -0.14
CA GLY A 465 20.80 15.29 0.96
C GLY A 465 19.49 14.67 1.41
N THR A 466 18.40 15.44 1.45
CA THR A 466 17.07 14.90 1.71
C THR A 466 16.64 13.95 0.60
N LEU A 467 16.80 14.35 -0.68
CA LEU A 467 16.49 13.49 -1.83
C LEU A 467 17.30 12.19 -1.80
N ALA A 468 18.58 12.24 -1.47
CA ALA A 468 19.45 11.08 -1.43
C ALA A 468 19.02 10.02 -0.38
N TRP A 469 18.32 10.43 0.66
CA TRP A 469 17.84 9.52 1.68
C TRP A 469 16.43 8.93 1.40
N GLN A 470 15.64 9.58 0.56
CA GLN A 470 14.26 9.17 0.27
C GLN A 470 14.12 7.75 -0.32
N PRO A 471 14.97 7.27 -1.22
CA PRO A 471 14.87 5.90 -1.74
C PRO A 471 14.98 4.84 -0.64
N TYR A 472 15.98 4.99 0.26
CA TYR A 472 16.13 4.13 1.43
C TYR A 472 14.89 4.16 2.33
N PHE A 473 14.44 5.36 2.69
CA PHE A 473 13.28 5.54 3.57
C PHE A 473 12.01 4.90 3.00
N THR A 474 11.73 5.14 1.70
CA THR A 474 10.56 4.60 1.01
C THR A 474 10.60 3.08 0.92
N ALA A 475 11.74 2.51 0.54
CA ALA A 475 11.88 1.06 0.42
C ALA A 475 11.80 0.38 1.80
N THR A 476 12.44 0.97 2.82
CA THR A 476 12.50 0.42 4.18
C THR A 476 11.13 0.40 4.88
N ALA A 477 10.22 1.34 4.57
CA ALA A 477 8.84 1.32 5.09
C ALA A 477 8.08 0.02 4.74
N SER A 478 8.48 -0.65 3.66
CA SER A 478 7.97 -1.97 3.28
C SER A 478 8.25 -3.05 4.32
N ASN A 479 9.30 -2.91 5.14
CA ASN A 479 9.66 -3.86 6.21
C ASN A 479 8.62 -3.94 7.34
N VAL A 480 7.66 -3.02 7.37
CA VAL A 480 6.53 -3.02 8.31
C VAL A 480 5.18 -3.08 7.58
N GLY A 481 5.19 -3.48 6.31
CA GLY A 481 3.99 -3.58 5.48
C GLY A 481 3.38 -2.23 5.09
N PHE A 482 4.04 -1.10 5.37
CA PHE A 482 3.54 0.24 5.10
C PHE A 482 4.01 0.74 3.72
N GLY A 483 3.49 0.13 2.66
CA GLY A 483 3.99 0.24 1.29
C GLY A 483 3.48 1.43 0.47
N TYR A 484 2.50 2.21 0.95
CA TYR A 484 1.94 3.35 0.21
C TYR A 484 2.35 4.67 0.84
N TRP A 485 3.54 5.15 0.46
CA TRP A 485 4.08 6.44 0.90
C TRP A 485 3.91 7.53 -0.14
N GLY A 486 3.54 8.73 0.33
CA GLY A 486 3.69 9.99 -0.37
C GLY A 486 4.81 10.84 0.24
N HIS A 487 5.42 11.66 -0.57
CA HIS A 487 6.44 12.62 -0.16
C HIS A 487 6.06 14.01 -0.64
N ASP A 488 6.63 15.02 -0.03
CA ASP A 488 6.59 16.38 -0.56
C ASP A 488 7.61 16.49 -1.69
N LEU A 489 7.22 16.08 -2.91
CA LEU A 489 8.15 16.09 -4.04
C LEU A 489 8.61 17.50 -4.34
N GLY A 490 9.93 17.70 -4.27
CA GLY A 490 10.59 18.98 -4.30
C GLY A 490 11.06 19.47 -2.92
N GLY A 491 10.66 18.78 -1.85
CA GLY A 491 10.85 19.22 -0.46
C GLY A 491 9.80 20.21 0.02
N HIS A 492 9.45 20.17 1.30
CA HIS A 492 8.43 21.06 1.88
C HIS A 492 8.99 22.46 2.17
N GLN A 493 10.10 22.51 2.90
CA GLN A 493 10.71 23.76 3.32
C GLN A 493 11.83 24.16 2.36
N GLN A 494 11.78 25.38 1.87
CA GLN A 494 12.86 25.92 1.03
C GLN A 494 14.10 26.18 1.90
N TYR A 495 15.22 25.61 1.46
CA TYR A 495 16.50 25.79 2.11
C TYR A 495 17.47 26.59 1.21
N ASP A 496 17.60 26.22 -0.07
CA ASP A 496 18.54 26.78 -1.02
C ASP A 496 17.88 27.54 -2.20
N GLY A 497 16.61 27.92 -2.08
CA GLY A 497 15.85 28.52 -3.17
C GLY A 497 15.25 27.49 -4.16
N ASN A 498 14.56 28.00 -5.19
CA ASN A 498 14.07 27.16 -6.27
C ASN A 498 15.24 26.72 -7.15
N ASN A 499 15.54 25.42 -7.13
CA ASN A 499 16.53 24.81 -7.99
C ASN A 499 15.82 23.90 -9.01
N PRO A 500 15.77 24.28 -10.32
CA PRO A 500 15.06 23.52 -11.34
C PRO A 500 15.59 22.10 -11.51
N GLU A 501 16.91 21.90 -11.40
CA GLU A 501 17.49 20.54 -11.49
C GLU A 501 17.09 19.69 -10.28
N LEU A 502 17.24 20.21 -9.06
CA LEU A 502 16.85 19.48 -7.86
C LEU A 502 15.38 19.08 -7.92
N TYR A 503 14.48 20.01 -8.33
CA TYR A 503 13.06 19.69 -8.46
C TYR A 503 12.82 18.61 -9.52
N LEU A 504 13.51 18.67 -10.65
CA LEU A 504 13.45 17.62 -11.68
C LEU A 504 13.90 16.25 -11.12
N ARG A 505 15.00 16.19 -10.37
CA ARG A 505 15.49 14.93 -9.76
C ARG A 505 14.48 14.38 -8.76
N TRP A 506 13.82 15.24 -7.98
CA TRP A 506 12.71 14.82 -7.11
C TRP A 506 11.54 14.25 -7.92
N MET A 507 11.17 14.86 -9.03
CA MET A 507 10.08 14.37 -9.88
C MET A 507 10.45 13.05 -10.58
N GLN A 508 11.70 12.91 -11.06
CA GLN A 508 12.21 11.66 -11.64
C GLN A 508 12.17 10.51 -10.61
N TYR A 509 12.61 10.75 -9.38
CA TYR A 509 12.45 9.81 -8.29
C TYR A 509 10.97 9.53 -8.00
N GLY A 510 10.14 10.56 -7.94
CA GLY A 510 8.71 10.48 -7.66
C GLY A 510 7.93 9.57 -8.59
N VAL A 511 8.34 9.45 -9.87
CA VAL A 511 7.72 8.49 -10.82
C VAL A 511 7.68 7.08 -10.24
N PHE A 512 8.72 6.69 -9.53
CA PHE A 512 8.93 5.35 -8.97
C PHE A 512 8.66 5.28 -7.46
N THR A 513 7.76 6.14 -6.96
CA THR A 513 7.22 6.08 -5.60
C THR A 513 5.76 5.62 -5.63
N PRO A 514 5.20 5.12 -4.53
CA PRO A 514 3.80 4.71 -4.52
C PRO A 514 2.82 5.85 -4.80
N ILE A 515 3.07 7.04 -4.23
CA ILE A 515 2.23 8.23 -4.39
C ILE A 515 3.04 9.35 -5.03
N PHE A 516 2.49 9.97 -6.06
CA PHE A 516 3.15 10.99 -6.87
C PHE A 516 2.52 12.37 -6.65
N ARG A 517 2.95 13.06 -5.58
CA ARG A 517 2.40 14.34 -5.11
C ARG A 517 3.48 15.41 -4.99
N THR A 518 3.29 16.55 -5.66
CA THR A 518 4.08 17.75 -5.38
C THR A 518 3.53 18.48 -4.17
N HIS A 519 4.40 19.02 -3.33
CA HIS A 519 3.98 19.85 -2.19
C HIS A 519 5.10 20.78 -1.72
N ALA A 520 4.74 21.88 -1.07
CA ALA A 520 5.66 22.78 -0.37
C ALA A 520 4.92 23.67 0.61
N THR A 521 5.68 24.29 1.52
CA THR A 521 5.23 25.37 2.40
C THR A 521 4.80 26.62 1.62
N ASN A 522 4.16 27.57 2.31
CA ASN A 522 3.69 28.85 1.76
C ASN A 522 4.78 29.91 1.56
N TRP A 523 6.05 29.60 1.79
CA TRP A 523 7.11 30.59 1.64
C TRP A 523 7.10 31.19 0.25
N GLU A 524 7.25 32.50 0.21
CA GLU A 524 7.34 33.25 -1.04
C GLU A 524 8.53 32.76 -1.88
N GLY A 525 8.29 32.55 -3.16
CA GLY A 525 9.30 32.07 -4.10
C GLY A 525 9.39 30.55 -4.23
N ILE A 526 8.79 29.74 -3.34
CA ILE A 526 8.67 28.30 -3.60
C ILE A 526 7.59 28.02 -4.64
N GLU A 527 7.97 27.41 -5.75
CA GLU A 527 7.07 27.04 -6.83
C GLU A 527 6.89 25.52 -6.90
N ARG A 528 5.67 25.04 -7.14
CA ARG A 528 5.36 23.62 -7.38
C ARG A 528 4.55 23.38 -8.65
N ARG A 529 4.12 24.44 -9.32
CA ARG A 529 3.51 24.36 -10.64
C ARG A 529 4.60 24.06 -11.66
N ILE A 530 4.68 22.80 -12.12
CA ILE A 530 5.75 22.33 -13.01
C ILE A 530 5.90 23.17 -14.27
N TRP A 531 4.80 23.77 -14.78
CA TRP A 531 4.77 24.62 -15.97
C TRP A 531 5.37 26.04 -15.79
N LYS A 532 5.76 26.37 -14.57
CA LYS A 532 6.45 27.64 -14.25
C LYS A 532 7.98 27.51 -14.25
N TYR A 533 8.49 26.31 -14.45
CA TYR A 533 9.94 26.04 -14.47
C TYR A 533 10.50 26.09 -15.90
N GLU A 534 11.73 26.55 -16.07
CA GLU A 534 12.44 26.58 -17.34
C GLU A 534 12.64 25.19 -17.97
N ASN A 535 12.78 24.16 -17.13
CA ASN A 535 12.92 22.77 -17.53
C ASN A 535 11.57 22.02 -17.58
N PHE A 536 10.46 22.76 -17.73
CA PHE A 536 9.11 22.18 -17.81
C PHE A 536 8.97 21.00 -18.77
N PRO A 537 9.55 20.99 -19.98
CA PRO A 537 9.43 19.82 -20.86
C PRO A 537 9.91 18.52 -20.19
N LEU A 538 11.00 18.56 -19.40
CA LEU A 538 11.52 17.39 -18.68
C LEU A 538 10.62 17.01 -17.50
N LEU A 539 10.10 17.99 -16.77
CA LEU A 539 9.13 17.74 -15.69
C LEU A 539 7.84 17.09 -16.24
N LEU A 540 7.36 17.55 -17.39
CA LEU A 540 6.18 16.95 -18.04
C LEU A 540 6.41 15.48 -18.44
N GLU A 541 7.60 15.14 -18.93
CA GLU A 541 7.94 13.76 -19.28
C GLU A 541 7.92 12.84 -18.05
N THR A 542 8.31 13.33 -16.86
CA THR A 542 8.18 12.53 -15.63
C THR A 542 6.71 12.20 -15.32
N VAL A 543 5.81 13.18 -15.44
CA VAL A 543 4.38 12.96 -15.23
C VAL A 543 3.82 11.97 -16.27
N LYS A 544 4.17 12.14 -17.55
CA LYS A 544 3.74 11.21 -18.60
C LYS A 544 4.25 9.79 -18.39
N LEU A 545 5.51 9.63 -17.95
CA LEU A 545 6.08 8.31 -17.62
C LEU A 545 5.30 7.63 -16.49
N ARG A 546 4.91 8.40 -15.45
CA ARG A 546 4.06 7.88 -14.36
C ARG A 546 2.75 7.30 -14.90
N TYR A 547 2.05 8.03 -15.76
CA TYR A 547 0.79 7.59 -16.34
C TYR A 547 0.96 6.41 -17.31
N ALA A 548 2.07 6.38 -18.04
CA ALA A 548 2.39 5.24 -18.88
C ALA A 548 2.57 3.95 -18.06
N LEU A 549 3.27 4.01 -16.92
CA LEU A 549 3.50 2.85 -16.05
C LEU A 549 2.28 2.42 -15.22
N MET A 550 1.15 3.10 -15.30
CA MET A 550 0.01 2.87 -14.40
C MET A 550 -0.52 1.43 -14.40
N PRO A 551 -0.66 0.71 -15.52
CA PRO A 551 -1.11 -0.69 -15.48
C PRO A 551 -0.14 -1.61 -14.74
N TYR A 552 1.16 -1.34 -14.85
CA TYR A 552 2.20 -2.04 -14.11
C TYR A 552 2.11 -1.73 -12.60
N ILE A 553 2.00 -0.45 -12.23
CA ILE A 553 1.88 0.01 -10.84
C ILE A 553 0.63 -0.58 -10.18
N TYR A 554 -0.52 -0.51 -10.85
CA TYR A 554 -1.77 -1.01 -10.30
C TYR A 554 -1.78 -2.53 -10.13
N THR A 555 -1.15 -3.26 -11.04
CA THR A 555 -0.93 -4.70 -10.89
C THR A 555 -0.04 -5.01 -9.67
N ALA A 556 1.01 -4.23 -9.45
CA ALA A 556 1.87 -4.40 -8.27
C ALA A 556 1.14 -4.05 -6.96
N CYS A 557 0.19 -3.11 -6.97
CA CYS A 557 -0.70 -2.87 -5.83
C CYS A 557 -1.58 -4.09 -5.51
N ARG A 558 -2.08 -4.77 -6.54
CA ARG A 558 -2.79 -6.04 -6.35
C ARG A 558 -1.89 -7.13 -5.77
N GLN A 559 -0.66 -7.26 -6.24
CA GLN A 559 0.32 -8.19 -5.68
C GLN A 559 0.62 -7.87 -4.21
N ALA A 560 0.74 -6.58 -3.86
CA ALA A 560 0.94 -6.15 -2.47
C ALA A 560 -0.24 -6.57 -1.57
N TYR A 561 -1.47 -6.42 -2.03
CA TYR A 561 -2.66 -6.89 -1.32
C TYR A 561 -2.65 -8.41 -1.13
N ASP A 562 -2.28 -9.18 -2.15
CA ASP A 562 -2.31 -10.64 -2.12
C ASP A 562 -1.17 -11.24 -1.29
N THR A 563 0.03 -10.64 -1.33
CA THR A 563 1.28 -11.24 -0.83
C THR A 563 1.88 -10.53 0.39
N GLY A 564 1.46 -9.30 0.70
CA GLY A 564 2.09 -8.44 1.70
C GLY A 564 3.41 -7.80 1.25
N VAL A 565 3.84 -8.04 -0.01
CA VAL A 565 5.09 -7.50 -0.56
C VAL A 565 4.80 -6.22 -1.34
N SER A 566 5.29 -5.10 -0.84
CA SER A 566 5.00 -3.76 -1.36
C SER A 566 5.57 -3.50 -2.75
N LEU A 567 5.09 -2.42 -3.39
CA LEU A 567 5.55 -1.94 -4.71
C LEU A 567 7.04 -1.53 -4.68
N CYS A 568 7.47 -0.70 -3.71
CA CYS A 568 8.86 -0.35 -3.50
C CYS A 568 9.50 -1.33 -2.52
N ARG A 569 10.61 -1.97 -2.93
CA ARG A 569 11.20 -3.09 -2.20
C ARG A 569 12.70 -2.91 -2.08
N PRO A 570 13.28 -3.01 -0.87
CA PRO A 570 14.73 -3.11 -0.74
C PRO A 570 15.28 -4.29 -1.54
N LEU A 571 16.48 -4.15 -2.09
CA LEU A 571 17.10 -5.19 -2.93
C LEU A 571 17.31 -6.52 -2.19
N TYR A 572 17.50 -6.48 -0.87
CA TYR A 572 17.69 -7.70 -0.06
C TYR A 572 16.44 -8.60 0.02
N TYR A 573 15.26 -8.17 -0.46
CA TYR A 573 14.12 -9.08 -0.57
C TYR A 573 14.34 -10.20 -1.59
N ASP A 574 15.10 -9.89 -2.64
CA ASP A 574 15.40 -10.83 -3.72
C ASP A 574 16.83 -11.40 -3.62
N TRP A 575 17.76 -10.64 -3.04
CA TRP A 575 19.16 -11.01 -2.91
C TRP A 575 19.65 -10.91 -1.46
N PRO A 576 19.06 -11.68 -0.52
CA PRO A 576 19.34 -11.52 0.90
C PRO A 576 20.77 -11.94 1.31
N GLU A 577 21.46 -12.75 0.51
CA GLU A 577 22.83 -13.19 0.79
C GLU A 577 23.89 -12.28 0.15
N GLU A 578 23.47 -11.34 -0.69
CA GLU A 578 24.37 -10.40 -1.35
C GLU A 578 24.61 -9.16 -0.49
N SER A 579 25.86 -8.90 -0.12
CA SER A 579 26.20 -7.74 0.70
C SER A 579 25.88 -6.40 0.02
N ASN A 580 25.97 -6.34 -1.31
CA ASN A 580 25.60 -5.16 -2.08
C ASN A 580 24.11 -4.81 -1.94
N ALA A 581 23.24 -5.79 -1.75
CA ALA A 581 21.80 -5.56 -1.55
C ALA A 581 21.49 -4.71 -0.29
N TYR A 582 22.44 -4.62 0.64
CA TYR A 582 22.36 -3.80 1.86
C TYR A 582 23.20 -2.53 1.79
N GLN A 583 24.16 -2.45 0.86
CA GLN A 583 25.04 -1.29 0.69
C GLN A 583 24.48 -0.26 -0.30
N PHE A 584 23.77 -0.72 -1.32
CA PHE A 584 23.11 0.13 -2.32
C PHE A 584 21.68 0.44 -1.87
N GLU A 585 21.58 1.08 -0.71
CA GLU A 585 20.29 1.37 -0.06
C GLU A 585 19.45 2.42 -0.81
N ASP A 586 20.07 3.16 -1.73
CA ASP A 586 19.43 4.13 -2.62
C ASP A 586 18.97 3.53 -3.96
N GLU A 587 19.13 2.21 -4.13
CA GLU A 587 18.53 1.41 -5.21
C GLU A 587 17.45 0.50 -4.66
N TYR A 588 16.40 0.26 -5.45
CA TYR A 588 15.29 -0.57 -5.02
C TYR A 588 14.55 -1.19 -6.21
N MET A 589 13.83 -2.29 -5.95
CA MET A 589 12.88 -2.83 -6.91
C MET A 589 11.56 -2.07 -6.84
N PHE A 590 11.05 -1.68 -7.99
CA PHE A 590 9.72 -1.14 -8.19
C PHE A 590 8.86 -2.20 -8.89
N GLY A 591 8.07 -2.94 -8.12
CA GLY A 591 7.46 -4.18 -8.57
C GLY A 591 8.49 -5.30 -8.77
N ASP A 592 8.18 -6.26 -9.64
CA ASP A 592 9.03 -7.44 -9.86
C ASP A 592 10.14 -7.20 -10.90
N ASP A 593 9.93 -6.27 -11.85
CA ASP A 593 10.69 -6.20 -13.08
C ASP A 593 11.46 -4.91 -13.31
N ILE A 594 11.32 -3.90 -12.44
CA ILE A 594 12.00 -2.61 -12.57
C ILE A 594 12.95 -2.40 -11.39
N LEU A 595 14.24 -2.30 -11.65
CA LEU A 595 15.23 -1.82 -10.70
C LEU A 595 15.42 -0.32 -10.93
N VAL A 596 15.27 0.48 -9.89
CA VAL A 596 15.36 1.95 -9.94
C VAL A 596 16.62 2.41 -9.24
N ALA A 597 17.38 3.28 -9.90
CA ALA A 597 18.62 3.84 -9.41
C ALA A 597 18.58 5.39 -9.55
N PRO A 598 17.85 6.12 -8.67
CA PRO A 598 17.62 7.55 -8.86
C PRO A 598 18.93 8.35 -8.82
N VAL A 599 19.03 9.38 -9.67
CA VAL A 599 20.10 10.37 -9.55
C VAL A 599 19.75 11.31 -8.40
N VAL A 600 20.59 11.32 -7.36
CA VAL A 600 20.35 12.07 -6.12
C VAL A 600 21.48 13.07 -5.82
N THR A 601 22.26 13.41 -6.83
CA THR A 601 23.35 14.38 -6.78
C THR A 601 23.19 15.40 -7.89
N PRO A 602 23.70 16.63 -7.75
CA PRO A 602 23.67 17.62 -8.83
C PRO A 602 24.56 17.19 -10.00
N THR A 603 24.29 17.77 -11.19
CA THR A 603 25.21 17.66 -12.33
C THR A 603 26.49 18.44 -12.07
N GLY A 604 27.60 17.90 -12.58
CA GLY A 604 28.89 18.58 -12.60
C GLY A 604 29.01 19.59 -13.76
N ASP A 605 30.20 20.16 -13.89
CA ASP A 605 30.52 21.15 -14.95
C ASP A 605 30.38 20.59 -16.37
N ASP A 606 30.42 19.27 -16.52
CA ASP A 606 30.21 18.54 -17.79
C ASP A 606 28.71 18.32 -18.13
N GLY A 607 27.79 18.86 -17.31
CA GLY A 607 26.35 18.71 -17.47
C GLY A 607 25.83 17.32 -17.12
N LYS A 608 26.58 16.50 -16.38
CA LYS A 608 26.20 15.14 -16.00
C LYS A 608 26.38 14.90 -14.50
N ALA A 609 25.47 14.11 -13.94
CA ALA A 609 25.60 13.59 -12.59
C ALA A 609 26.19 12.18 -12.63
N GLN A 610 27.19 11.92 -11.80
CA GLN A 610 27.75 10.58 -11.66
C GLN A 610 26.94 9.77 -10.66
N ARG A 611 26.68 8.50 -11.01
CA ARG A 611 26.04 7.54 -10.12
C ARG A 611 26.74 6.19 -10.12
N ARG A 612 26.99 5.67 -8.92
CA ARG A 612 27.46 4.32 -8.70
C ARG A 612 26.26 3.40 -8.59
N ASN A 613 26.20 2.35 -9.44
CA ASN A 613 25.08 1.41 -9.55
C ASN A 613 25.54 -0.01 -9.21
N TRP A 614 24.63 -0.82 -8.68
CA TRP A 614 24.79 -2.27 -8.57
C TRP A 614 23.67 -2.97 -9.31
N LEU A 615 24.00 -3.81 -10.30
CA LEU A 615 23.05 -4.72 -10.92
C LEU A 615 23.25 -6.12 -10.32
N PRO A 616 22.23 -6.68 -9.68
CA PRO A 616 22.27 -8.05 -9.16
C PRO A 616 22.47 -9.09 -10.27
N GLU A 617 22.73 -10.33 -9.86
CA GLU A 617 22.85 -11.47 -10.80
C GLU A 617 21.65 -11.54 -11.75
N GLY A 618 21.93 -11.86 -13.02
CA GLY A 618 20.95 -11.92 -14.10
C GLY A 618 21.28 -10.94 -15.21
N ARG A 619 20.34 -10.76 -16.13
CA ARG A 619 20.46 -9.83 -17.27
C ARG A 619 19.44 -8.72 -17.11
N TRP A 620 19.86 -7.51 -17.43
CA TRP A 620 19.07 -6.30 -17.26
C TRP A 620 19.07 -5.50 -18.56
N PHE A 621 17.95 -4.85 -18.84
CA PHE A 621 17.86 -3.91 -19.94
C PHE A 621 18.02 -2.48 -19.38
N ASP A 622 19.12 -1.84 -19.72
CA ASP A 622 19.39 -0.45 -19.38
C ASP A 622 18.54 0.45 -20.29
N VAL A 623 17.54 1.13 -19.70
CA VAL A 623 16.61 1.96 -20.46
C VAL A 623 17.29 3.20 -21.02
N CYS A 624 18.23 3.82 -20.26
CA CYS A 624 18.97 5.01 -20.72
C CYS A 624 19.93 4.69 -21.87
N ARG A 625 20.51 3.49 -21.88
CA ARG A 625 21.48 3.04 -22.89
C ARG A 625 20.86 2.17 -23.97
N ASN A 626 19.57 1.83 -23.85
CA ASN A 626 18.83 0.99 -24.78
C ASN A 626 19.56 -0.32 -25.12
N THR A 627 20.10 -0.99 -24.10
CA THR A 627 20.92 -2.21 -24.30
C THR A 627 20.76 -3.19 -23.15
N VAL A 628 20.97 -4.47 -23.46
CA VAL A 628 21.04 -5.53 -22.44
C VAL A 628 22.43 -5.55 -21.83
N VAL A 629 22.48 -5.60 -20.51
CA VAL A 629 23.73 -5.65 -19.72
C VAL A 629 23.69 -6.86 -18.79
N GLU A 630 24.87 -7.49 -18.60
CA GLU A 630 25.01 -8.54 -17.61
C GLU A 630 25.07 -7.93 -16.20
N GLY A 631 24.37 -8.56 -15.25
CA GLY A 631 24.38 -8.19 -13.85
C GLY A 631 25.61 -8.72 -13.09
N ASN A 632 25.44 -8.90 -11.77
CA ASN A 632 26.49 -9.25 -10.83
C ASN A 632 27.70 -8.30 -10.91
N ARG A 633 27.43 -7.00 -11.03
CA ARG A 633 28.49 -5.99 -11.13
C ARG A 633 28.12 -4.66 -10.48
N VAL A 634 29.17 -4.01 -9.98
CA VAL A 634 29.13 -2.59 -9.59
C VAL A 634 29.81 -1.77 -10.69
N PHE A 635 29.21 -0.65 -11.07
CA PHE A 635 29.75 0.27 -12.07
C PHE A 635 29.32 1.70 -11.76
N THR A 636 30.07 2.66 -12.30
CA THR A 636 29.70 4.07 -12.26
C THR A 636 29.37 4.53 -13.68
N ASP A 637 28.27 5.24 -13.82
CA ASP A 637 27.86 5.85 -15.08
C ASP A 637 27.48 7.33 -14.83
N SER A 638 27.36 8.10 -15.89
CA SER A 638 27.06 9.54 -15.89
C SER A 638 25.77 9.82 -16.62
N TYR A 639 24.87 10.58 -16.01
CA TYR A 639 23.52 10.82 -16.48
C TYR A 639 23.26 12.31 -16.66
N THR A 640 22.68 12.70 -17.80
CA THR A 640 22.19 14.06 -18.03
C THR A 640 20.88 14.33 -17.29
N GLN A 641 20.35 15.54 -17.37
CA GLN A 641 19.08 15.86 -16.72
C GLN A 641 17.88 15.15 -17.39
N GLU A 642 17.97 14.84 -18.68
CA GLU A 642 16.95 14.10 -19.42
C GLU A 642 16.88 12.62 -19.02
N GLU A 643 17.92 12.09 -18.42
CA GLU A 643 18.04 10.67 -18.12
C GLU A 643 17.60 10.34 -16.70
N THR A 644 16.70 9.36 -16.59
CA THR A 644 16.30 8.75 -15.33
C THR A 644 16.75 7.29 -15.34
N PRO A 645 17.76 6.91 -14.54
CA PRO A 645 18.28 5.54 -14.54
C PRO A 645 17.30 4.56 -13.91
N TYR A 646 16.85 3.61 -14.70
CA TYR A 646 16.16 2.40 -14.27
C TYR A 646 16.40 1.26 -15.27
N PHE A 647 16.26 0.05 -14.78
CA PHE A 647 16.60 -1.15 -15.53
C PHE A 647 15.42 -2.12 -15.49
N PHE A 648 15.07 -2.66 -16.67
CA PHE A 648 14.10 -3.74 -16.72
C PHE A 648 14.80 -5.09 -16.57
N ARG A 649 14.18 -6.01 -15.85
CA ARG A 649 14.62 -7.40 -15.86
C ARG A 649 14.50 -7.97 -17.27
N ALA A 650 15.55 -8.65 -17.76
CA ALA A 650 15.53 -9.27 -19.09
C ALA A 650 14.40 -10.32 -19.18
N GLY A 651 13.66 -10.27 -20.27
CA GLY A 651 12.49 -11.13 -20.51
C GLY A 651 11.16 -10.55 -20.01
N ALA A 652 11.17 -9.48 -19.23
CA ALA A 652 9.96 -8.85 -18.71
C ALA A 652 9.02 -8.37 -19.83
N VAL A 653 7.74 -8.25 -19.49
CA VAL A 653 6.73 -7.57 -20.31
C VAL A 653 6.15 -6.43 -19.48
N ILE A 654 6.49 -5.19 -19.84
CA ILE A 654 6.03 -4.00 -19.15
C ILE A 654 4.78 -3.45 -19.82
N VAL A 655 3.68 -3.42 -19.09
CA VAL A 655 2.38 -2.94 -19.60
C VAL A 655 2.28 -1.44 -19.35
N ASN A 656 2.08 -0.68 -20.43
CA ASN A 656 1.95 0.76 -20.39
C ASN A 656 0.59 1.23 -20.92
N ASN A 657 0.09 2.33 -20.37
CA ASN A 657 -0.98 3.10 -21.00
C ASN A 657 -0.46 3.90 -22.20
N PRO A 658 -1.33 4.22 -23.18
CA PRO A 658 -1.08 5.31 -24.11
C PRO A 658 -1.11 6.66 -23.35
N PRO A 659 -0.73 7.78 -23.99
CA PRO A 659 -0.87 9.11 -23.39
C PRO A 659 -2.29 9.34 -22.86
N MET A 660 -2.39 9.77 -21.60
CA MET A 660 -3.65 10.04 -20.88
C MET A 660 -3.54 11.37 -20.13
N LEU A 661 -4.69 11.98 -19.81
CA LEU A 661 -4.75 13.22 -19.01
C LEU A 661 -5.25 12.96 -17.56
N ASN A 662 -5.90 11.83 -17.31
CA ASN A 662 -6.31 11.36 -15.99
C ASN A 662 -6.58 9.85 -16.03
N LEU A 663 -6.88 9.25 -14.90
CA LEU A 663 -7.16 7.82 -14.72
C LEU A 663 -8.67 7.48 -14.69
N ASN A 664 -9.55 8.43 -14.99
CA ASN A 664 -11.00 8.23 -14.95
C ASN A 664 -11.51 7.35 -16.11
N THR A 665 -10.73 7.18 -17.15
CA THR A 665 -11.10 6.38 -18.32
C THR A 665 -10.13 5.22 -18.51
N ARG A 666 -10.68 4.09 -18.91
CA ARG A 666 -9.86 2.92 -19.25
C ARG A 666 -9.50 2.99 -20.74
N PRO A 667 -8.20 2.92 -21.09
CA PRO A 667 -7.78 2.99 -22.49
C PRO A 667 -8.20 1.73 -23.26
N ASP A 668 -8.71 1.91 -24.47
CA ASP A 668 -9.06 0.83 -25.40
C ASP A 668 -7.84 0.18 -26.06
N ARG A 669 -6.65 0.78 -25.87
CA ARG A 669 -5.34 0.30 -26.36
C ARG A 669 -4.34 0.30 -25.20
N LEU A 670 -3.51 -0.74 -25.13
CA LEU A 670 -2.33 -0.77 -24.25
C LEU A 670 -1.05 -0.92 -25.07
N ILE A 671 0.07 -0.48 -24.49
CA ILE A 671 1.41 -0.63 -25.05
C ILE A 671 2.11 -1.73 -24.22
N LEU A 672 2.60 -2.76 -24.91
CA LEU A 672 3.30 -3.89 -24.29
C LEU A 672 4.76 -3.83 -24.70
N LYS A 673 5.66 -3.46 -23.78
CA LYS A 673 7.09 -3.44 -24.00
C LYS A 673 7.67 -4.82 -23.68
N VAL A 674 8.18 -5.49 -24.69
CA VAL A 674 8.81 -6.81 -24.60
C VAL A 674 10.31 -6.61 -24.45
N VAL A 675 10.84 -6.95 -23.28
CA VAL A 675 12.23 -6.70 -22.90
C VAL A 675 13.12 -7.84 -23.40
N PRO A 676 14.18 -7.56 -24.17
CA PRO A 676 15.05 -8.60 -24.71
C PRO A 676 15.92 -9.25 -23.64
N GLY A 677 16.61 -10.31 -24.05
CA GLY A 677 17.66 -10.93 -23.24
C GLY A 677 17.22 -12.10 -22.36
N GLY A 678 15.93 -12.44 -22.33
CA GLY A 678 15.39 -13.54 -21.53
C GLY A 678 13.99 -13.94 -21.95
N ASN A 679 13.43 -14.92 -21.25
CA ASN A 679 12.01 -15.27 -21.30
C ASN A 679 11.36 -14.81 -19.99
N GLY A 680 10.06 -14.55 -20.01
CA GLY A 680 9.35 -14.15 -18.82
C GLY A 680 7.84 -14.07 -18.99
N SER A 681 7.16 -13.62 -17.97
CA SER A 681 5.72 -13.41 -18.03
C SER A 681 5.30 -12.28 -17.12
N ALA A 682 4.22 -11.60 -17.47
CA ALA A 682 3.56 -10.61 -16.64
C ALA A 682 2.07 -10.93 -16.49
N THR A 683 1.45 -10.36 -15.50
CA THR A 683 -0.01 -10.37 -15.33
C THR A 683 -0.49 -8.94 -15.40
N LEU A 684 -1.50 -8.65 -16.20
CA LEU A 684 -2.25 -7.41 -16.15
C LEU A 684 -3.47 -7.61 -15.25
N TYR A 685 -3.56 -6.83 -14.19
CA TYR A 685 -4.71 -6.77 -13.28
C TYR A 685 -5.60 -5.57 -13.61
N GLU A 686 -6.92 -5.77 -13.61
CA GLU A 686 -7.90 -4.70 -13.79
C GLU A 686 -9.15 -4.95 -12.95
N ASP A 687 -9.71 -3.89 -12.38
CA ASP A 687 -10.98 -3.86 -11.66
C ASP A 687 -11.72 -2.53 -11.90
N GLU A 688 -12.72 -2.19 -11.10
CA GLU A 688 -13.47 -0.95 -11.25
C GLU A 688 -12.67 0.32 -10.84
N GLY A 689 -11.54 0.16 -10.14
CA GLY A 689 -10.63 1.24 -9.76
C GLY A 689 -10.93 1.91 -8.41
N ASP A 690 -12.18 1.97 -7.98
CA ASP A 690 -12.57 2.67 -6.74
C ASP A 690 -13.55 1.88 -5.85
N THR A 691 -14.07 0.73 -6.31
CA THR A 691 -14.98 -0.09 -5.50
C THR A 691 -14.26 -1.15 -4.69
N GLN A 692 -14.92 -1.69 -3.67
CA GLN A 692 -14.37 -2.77 -2.83
C GLN A 692 -14.57 -4.16 -3.46
N GLY A 693 -15.10 -4.27 -4.68
CA GLY A 693 -15.36 -5.52 -5.39
C GLY A 693 -14.13 -6.41 -5.54
N TYR A 694 -12.92 -5.83 -5.59
CA TYR A 694 -11.67 -6.57 -5.68
C TYR A 694 -11.45 -7.56 -4.52
N GLN A 695 -11.99 -7.29 -3.34
CA GLN A 695 -11.93 -8.21 -2.18
C GLN A 695 -12.82 -9.42 -2.36
N GLN A 696 -13.82 -9.33 -3.23
CA GLN A 696 -14.84 -10.35 -3.51
C GLN A 696 -14.60 -11.10 -4.82
N GLY A 697 -13.43 -10.92 -5.44
CA GLY A 697 -13.10 -11.55 -6.72
C GLY A 697 -13.67 -10.83 -7.95
N VAL A 698 -14.17 -9.60 -7.81
CA VAL A 698 -14.71 -8.78 -8.91
C VAL A 698 -13.57 -8.02 -9.58
N PHE A 699 -12.81 -8.73 -10.41
CA PHE A 699 -11.66 -8.22 -11.15
C PHE A 699 -11.32 -9.15 -12.32
N THR A 700 -10.41 -8.72 -13.18
CA THR A 700 -9.85 -9.55 -14.26
C THR A 700 -8.35 -9.62 -14.19
N THR A 701 -7.81 -10.71 -14.74
CA THR A 701 -6.38 -10.87 -15.01
C THR A 701 -6.15 -11.32 -16.45
N THR A 702 -5.09 -10.79 -17.07
CA THR A 702 -4.62 -11.23 -18.39
C THR A 702 -3.15 -11.59 -18.27
N ARG A 703 -2.81 -12.83 -18.56
CA ARG A 703 -1.41 -13.28 -18.55
C ARG A 703 -0.75 -12.94 -19.88
N LEU A 704 0.48 -12.43 -19.81
CA LEU A 704 1.35 -12.10 -20.93
C LEU A 704 2.60 -12.99 -20.82
N VAL A 705 2.96 -13.69 -21.88
CA VAL A 705 4.10 -14.63 -21.88
C VAL A 705 5.06 -14.27 -23.00
N HIS A 706 6.31 -14.00 -22.65
CA HIS A 706 7.39 -13.72 -23.57
C HIS A 706 8.35 -14.91 -23.65
N GLU A 707 8.50 -15.49 -24.84
CA GLU A 707 9.42 -16.59 -25.12
C GLU A 707 10.18 -16.32 -26.44
N GLY A 708 11.47 -16.07 -26.33
CA GLY A 708 12.31 -15.73 -27.46
C GLY A 708 11.81 -14.53 -28.25
N ASN A 709 11.41 -14.73 -29.49
CA ASN A 709 10.88 -13.69 -30.38
C ASN A 709 9.34 -13.61 -30.37
N THR A 710 8.68 -14.19 -29.36
CA THR A 710 7.23 -14.34 -29.30
C THR A 710 6.67 -13.73 -28.07
N LEU A 711 5.62 -12.90 -28.21
CA LEU A 711 4.73 -12.50 -27.15
C LEU A 711 3.37 -13.16 -27.30
N THR A 712 2.91 -13.85 -26.28
CA THR A 712 1.56 -14.42 -26.19
C THR A 712 0.74 -13.63 -25.16
N ILE A 713 -0.41 -13.13 -25.58
CA ILE A 713 -1.44 -12.54 -24.72
C ILE A 713 -2.50 -13.61 -24.52
N GLU A 714 -2.60 -14.13 -23.29
CA GLU A 714 -3.56 -15.18 -22.97
C GLU A 714 -4.99 -14.62 -22.80
N PRO A 715 -6.02 -15.46 -22.97
CA PRO A 715 -7.41 -15.06 -22.71
C PRO A 715 -7.57 -14.48 -21.30
N ARG A 716 -8.29 -13.37 -21.22
CA ARG A 716 -8.63 -12.72 -19.94
C ARG A 716 -9.45 -13.67 -19.05
N GLN A 717 -9.15 -13.66 -17.76
CA GLN A 717 -9.84 -14.40 -16.72
C GLN A 717 -10.59 -13.45 -15.79
N GLY A 718 -11.76 -13.85 -15.25
CA GLY A 718 -12.56 -13.06 -14.33
C GLY A 718 -13.46 -12.04 -15.02
N GLN A 719 -14.15 -11.23 -14.21
CA GLN A 719 -15.09 -10.21 -14.69
C GLN A 719 -15.28 -9.10 -13.66
N PHE A 720 -15.63 -7.90 -14.14
CA PHE A 720 -16.07 -6.78 -13.33
C PHE A 720 -16.96 -5.83 -14.16
N PRO A 721 -17.82 -5.00 -13.54
CA PRO A 721 -18.63 -4.03 -14.26
C PRO A 721 -17.80 -3.04 -15.07
N GLY A 722 -18.23 -2.72 -16.30
CA GLY A 722 -17.53 -1.76 -17.15
C GLY A 722 -16.20 -2.24 -17.76
N MET A 723 -15.86 -3.53 -17.66
CA MET A 723 -14.67 -4.09 -18.34
C MET A 723 -14.82 -4.02 -19.87
N LEU A 724 -13.72 -3.75 -20.56
CA LEU A 724 -13.68 -3.73 -22.02
C LEU A 724 -13.90 -5.14 -22.59
N GLN A 725 -14.70 -5.28 -23.64
CA GLN A 725 -14.90 -6.55 -24.32
C GLN A 725 -13.84 -6.80 -25.40
N GLN A 726 -13.28 -5.74 -25.95
CA GLN A 726 -12.24 -5.78 -26.97
C GLN A 726 -11.13 -4.80 -26.59
N ARG A 727 -9.91 -5.13 -26.98
CA ARG A 727 -8.73 -4.25 -26.75
C ARG A 727 -7.76 -4.34 -27.90
N ALA A 728 -7.19 -3.19 -28.28
CA ALA A 728 -6.09 -3.11 -29.20
C ALA A 728 -4.76 -3.12 -28.41
N TYR A 729 -3.68 -3.55 -29.07
CA TYR A 729 -2.35 -3.51 -28.46
C TYR A 729 -1.34 -2.92 -29.42
N THR A 730 -0.41 -2.14 -28.89
CA THR A 730 0.85 -1.82 -29.52
C THR A 730 1.93 -2.65 -28.83
N VAL A 731 2.55 -3.56 -29.56
CA VAL A 731 3.62 -4.42 -29.00
C VAL A 731 4.96 -3.89 -29.47
N GLU A 732 5.83 -3.55 -28.52
CA GLU A 732 7.16 -3.00 -28.76
C GLU A 732 8.22 -4.01 -28.31
N PHE A 733 8.91 -4.66 -29.27
CA PHE A 733 10.08 -5.46 -28.96
C PHE A 733 11.31 -4.54 -28.93
N LEU A 734 11.86 -4.36 -27.74
CA LEU A 734 12.94 -3.41 -27.49
C LEU A 734 14.30 -3.96 -27.93
N ALA A 735 15.20 -3.09 -28.37
CA ALA A 735 16.58 -3.38 -28.76
C ALA A 735 16.75 -4.70 -29.57
N THR A 736 15.85 -4.92 -30.51
CA THR A 736 15.75 -6.12 -31.33
C THR A 736 16.24 -5.83 -32.76
N ASP A 737 16.87 -6.78 -33.40
CA ASP A 737 17.24 -6.65 -34.82
C ASP A 737 15.99 -6.64 -35.70
N ARG A 738 16.09 -5.98 -36.86
CA ARG A 738 14.98 -5.91 -37.80
C ARG A 738 14.60 -7.31 -38.29
N PRO A 739 13.35 -7.78 -38.03
CA PRO A 739 12.91 -9.09 -38.48
C PRO A 739 12.66 -9.13 -40.00
N GLN A 740 12.70 -10.31 -40.60
CA GLN A 740 12.32 -10.49 -42.01
C GLN A 740 10.81 -10.30 -42.23
N ALA A 741 10.01 -10.65 -41.23
CA ALA A 741 8.57 -10.48 -41.20
C ALA A 741 8.05 -10.51 -39.77
N VAL A 742 6.81 -10.06 -39.58
CA VAL A 742 6.07 -10.18 -38.33
C VAL A 742 4.78 -10.93 -38.58
N SER A 743 4.38 -11.80 -37.66
CA SER A 743 3.08 -12.47 -37.70
C SER A 743 2.24 -12.23 -36.47
N VAL A 744 0.92 -12.23 -36.68
CA VAL A 744 -0.08 -12.27 -35.58
C VAL A 744 -0.98 -13.45 -35.81
N ASN A 745 -1.05 -14.35 -34.82
CA ASN A 745 -1.80 -15.62 -34.89
C ASN A 745 -1.46 -16.43 -36.17
N GLY A 746 -0.17 -16.49 -36.53
CA GLY A 746 0.34 -17.23 -37.70
C GLY A 746 0.12 -16.51 -39.03
N LYS A 747 -0.58 -15.39 -39.08
CA LYS A 747 -0.78 -14.60 -40.30
C LYS A 747 0.30 -13.52 -40.41
N LYS A 748 1.11 -13.57 -41.48
CA LYS A 748 2.10 -12.51 -41.76
C LYS A 748 1.41 -11.16 -41.96
N LEU A 749 1.98 -10.13 -41.31
CA LEU A 749 1.50 -8.77 -41.44
C LEU A 749 2.04 -8.10 -42.68
N THR A 750 1.23 -7.21 -43.25
CA THR A 750 1.62 -6.36 -44.40
C THR A 750 2.27 -5.05 -43.91
N ASN A 751 2.89 -4.30 -44.81
CA ASN A 751 3.46 -2.99 -44.52
C ASN A 751 2.43 -2.04 -43.89
N GLY A 752 2.83 -1.32 -42.87
CA GLY A 752 1.96 -0.40 -42.10
C GLY A 752 1.31 -1.02 -40.85
N ALA A 753 1.21 -2.37 -40.77
CA ALA A 753 0.75 -3.05 -39.56
C ALA A 753 1.89 -3.32 -38.54
N TRP A 754 3.12 -3.06 -38.93
CA TRP A 754 4.30 -3.03 -38.06
C TRP A 754 5.36 -2.07 -38.62
N GLY A 755 6.26 -1.62 -37.77
CA GLY A 755 7.37 -0.73 -38.09
C GLY A 755 8.66 -1.14 -37.37
N TYR A 756 9.78 -0.62 -37.85
CA TYR A 756 11.08 -0.75 -37.20
C TYR A 756 11.75 0.62 -37.07
N ASN A 757 12.16 0.96 -35.87
CA ASN A 757 12.95 2.16 -35.62
C ASN A 757 14.44 1.75 -35.56
N GLU A 758 15.23 2.26 -36.49
CA GLU A 758 16.67 1.94 -36.62
C GLU A 758 17.48 2.49 -35.43
N GLN A 759 17.12 3.67 -34.90
CA GLN A 759 17.85 4.32 -33.82
C GLN A 759 17.65 3.60 -32.50
N SER A 760 16.40 3.29 -32.13
CA SER A 760 16.06 2.58 -30.89
C SER A 760 16.09 1.06 -31.07
N ARG A 761 16.30 0.55 -32.31
CA ARG A 761 16.23 -0.87 -32.65
C ARG A 761 14.94 -1.54 -32.13
N THR A 762 13.81 -0.81 -32.23
CA THR A 762 12.52 -1.27 -31.71
C THR A 762 11.61 -1.70 -32.85
N VAL A 763 11.07 -2.91 -32.74
CA VAL A 763 9.99 -3.41 -33.61
C VAL A 763 8.67 -3.08 -32.97
N THR A 764 7.85 -2.27 -33.63
CA THR A 764 6.49 -1.91 -33.16
C THR A 764 5.45 -2.65 -33.99
N VAL A 765 4.56 -3.39 -33.33
CA VAL A 765 3.50 -4.19 -33.97
C VAL A 765 2.13 -3.67 -33.51
N TYR A 766 1.26 -3.33 -34.47
CA TYR A 766 -0.09 -2.85 -34.19
C TYR A 766 -1.10 -3.98 -34.29
N VAL A 767 -1.59 -4.44 -33.13
CA VAL A 767 -2.65 -5.43 -33.03
C VAL A 767 -3.99 -4.69 -32.96
N PRO A 768 -4.92 -4.90 -33.90
CA PRO A 768 -6.23 -4.25 -33.89
C PRO A 768 -7.06 -4.73 -32.71
N ALA A 769 -8.15 -4.00 -32.41
CA ALA A 769 -9.10 -4.38 -31.36
C ALA A 769 -9.56 -5.83 -31.57
N THR A 770 -9.28 -6.65 -30.57
CA THR A 770 -9.53 -8.11 -30.56
C THR A 770 -10.29 -8.44 -29.28
N PRO A 771 -11.27 -9.37 -29.31
CA PRO A 771 -11.97 -9.82 -28.11
C PRO A 771 -10.98 -10.26 -27.02
N CYS A 772 -11.17 -9.77 -25.79
CA CYS A 772 -10.23 -10.03 -24.67
C CYS A 772 -10.18 -11.50 -24.26
N GLU A 773 -11.16 -12.31 -24.65
CA GLU A 773 -11.22 -13.76 -24.42
C GLU A 773 -10.44 -14.57 -25.48
N GLN A 774 -9.88 -13.90 -26.49
CA GLN A 774 -9.07 -14.57 -27.51
C GLN A 774 -7.59 -14.50 -27.19
N ARG A 775 -6.88 -15.63 -27.41
CA ARG A 775 -5.43 -15.65 -27.37
C ARG A 775 -4.87 -14.91 -28.58
N ILE A 776 -3.87 -14.08 -28.34
CA ILE A 776 -3.11 -13.36 -29.39
C ILE A 776 -1.65 -13.78 -29.29
N LYS A 777 -1.06 -14.20 -30.41
CA LYS A 777 0.35 -14.54 -30.51
C LYS A 777 1.01 -13.62 -31.52
N VAL A 778 2.00 -12.84 -31.08
CA VAL A 778 2.82 -11.95 -31.93
C VAL A 778 4.21 -12.52 -32.04
N GLU A 779 4.71 -12.73 -33.28
CA GLU A 779 5.97 -13.39 -33.55
C GLU A 779 6.82 -12.55 -34.51
N LEU A 780 8.11 -12.38 -34.19
CA LEU A 780 9.14 -11.87 -35.09
C LEU A 780 9.78 -13.06 -35.84
N LEU A 781 9.75 -13.01 -37.18
CA LEU A 781 10.17 -14.11 -38.09
C LEU A 781 11.47 -13.78 -38.82
#